data_2d07e906c44c8cf98c298582731d9685
#
_entry.id   2d07e906c44c8cf98c298582731d9685
#
_cell.length_a   1.000
_cell.length_b   1.000
_cell.length_c   1.000
_cell.angle_alpha   90.00
_cell.angle_beta   90.00
_cell.angle_gamma   90.00
#
_symmetry.space_group_name_H-M   'P 1'
#
loop_
_entity.id
_entity.type
_entity.pdbx_description
1 polymer ?
#
loop_
_entity_poly.entity_id
_entity_poly.type
_entity_poly.pdbx_seq_one_letter_code
_entity_poly.pdbx_strand_id
1 'polypeptide(L)'
;MALVKKAALGTTSGRSSPDVAIGRLSRLADENRKTVRTHARQQKAAERIASATAQLASGISESSSAAEELRKAMELIAAGAEEASAASEESRRAVTAITATLAQAKTTADTSKQKSDALRALVGDLSKQMASSIMSIGTAADRQTNSVTMILELERQAASIGDIVRAVGRIADQTNLLALNAAIEAARAGQHGKGFAVVADEVRTLAETSEKSAREIQELIGKIQADVKVIAEGINVSAESARSEVIKGKTITTQLDLVRGSMAEILKGAEDILKYSIESEKAATEAQKGSETIAAAAEEQSAACEEALKTVDQQTTALSQSDQASNELSGLAEDLKNATDVGKSAEGVASAAEQLSSAVEEINRSATEIMTALDQINRGAQQQSSGAQQSATSVAQMERGATVTQQRAKEALERGEIITRQITESSAGVDQLIAGVSQSLEETNKTRDQVNALEQVSRKIDKIVDAISTVAIQTNMLAVNGSIEAARAGEFGKGFMVVSTDIRNLARDSSENAERIKDLVKAIQDQIVVVRRDLDELSLAAASEVEKNKLITTNLVLVQDDLALVVTGNQELLTGTEQIVQMLSESRKGVEQITAAAQQSATASGQAQQAAKEQGKGAEELAAAIEEIASLADELQSQS
;
A
#
# COMPACT_ATOMS: atom_id res chain seq x y z
N MET A 1 -41.36 -119.60 31.60
CA MET A 1 -40.82 -120.95 31.87
C MET A 1 -39.81 -120.79 32.98
N ALA A 2 -40.22 -121.29 34.19
CA ALA A 2 -39.98 -122.51 34.87
C ALA A 2 -38.47 -122.60 35.27
N LEU A 3 -38.08 -122.95 36.44
CA LEU A 3 -38.52 -123.80 37.57
C LEU A 3 -37.64 -123.50 38.77
N VAL A 4 -38.17 -123.20 39.92
CA VAL A 4 -38.24 -123.98 41.15
C VAL A 4 -37.14 -125.02 41.37
N LYS A 5 -36.34 -124.91 42.41
CA LYS A 5 -36.10 -126.04 43.37
C LYS A 5 -35.75 -125.55 44.78
N LYS A 6 -36.44 -126.17 45.66
CA LYS A 6 -36.50 -126.21 47.12
C LYS A 6 -35.46 -127.16 47.72
N ALA A 7 -34.90 -126.87 48.84
CA ALA A 7 -34.58 -127.70 50.01
C ALA A 7 -33.47 -127.05 50.84
N ALA A 8 -33.39 -127.21 52.12
CA ALA A 8 -34.06 -127.69 53.25
C ALA A 8 -33.27 -127.21 54.50
N LEU A 9 -33.97 -126.99 55.51
CA LEU A 9 -33.66 -126.80 56.90
C LEU A 9 -32.29 -127.25 57.44
N GLY A 10 -31.71 -126.41 58.28
CA GLY A 10 -30.75 -126.73 59.29
C GLY A 10 -30.82 -125.68 60.39
N THR A 11 -31.44 -126.06 61.51
CA THR A 11 -31.61 -125.29 62.74
C THR A 11 -30.33 -125.24 63.55
N THR A 12 -29.91 -124.01 63.94
CA THR A 12 -29.27 -123.78 65.24
C THR A 12 -29.65 -122.42 65.77
N SER A 13 -30.17 -122.49 66.98
CA SER A 13 -30.60 -121.39 67.80
C SER A 13 -29.42 -120.55 68.26
N GLY A 14 -29.49 -119.27 68.04
CA GLY A 14 -28.64 -118.27 68.69
C GLY A 14 -29.53 -117.03 68.97
N ARG A 15 -29.98 -116.97 70.21
CA ARG A 15 -30.69 -115.80 70.75
C ARG A 15 -29.79 -114.58 70.68
N SER A 16 -29.98 -113.75 69.75
CA SER A 16 -29.50 -112.36 69.81
C SER A 16 -30.61 -111.45 70.30
N SER A 17 -30.34 -110.69 71.27
CA SER A 17 -31.25 -109.76 72.00
C SER A 17 -31.88 -108.77 71.02
N PRO A 18 -33.19 -108.42 71.19
CA PRO A 18 -33.88 -107.45 70.31
C PRO A 18 -33.28 -106.02 70.27
N ASP A 19 -32.49 -105.66 71.30
CA ASP A 19 -31.84 -104.30 71.37
C ASP A 19 -30.72 -104.08 70.38
N VAL A 20 -30.00 -105.10 69.90
CA VAL A 20 -28.92 -104.93 68.88
C VAL A 20 -29.51 -104.77 67.49
N ALA A 21 -30.67 -105.37 67.18
CA ALA A 21 -31.33 -105.24 65.87
C ALA A 21 -32.02 -103.89 65.76
N ILE A 22 -32.65 -103.35 66.81
CA ILE A 22 -33.22 -101.99 66.84
C ILE A 22 -32.13 -100.91 66.75
N GLY A 23 -30.99 -101.12 67.43
CA GLY A 23 -29.81 -100.18 67.35
C GLY A 23 -29.18 -100.14 65.95
N ARG A 24 -29.18 -101.26 65.17
CA ARG A 24 -28.71 -101.30 63.78
C ARG A 24 -29.72 -100.67 62.84
N LEU A 25 -31.03 -100.92 63.03
CA LEU A 25 -32.07 -100.28 62.20
C LEU A 25 -32.14 -98.78 62.48
N SER A 26 -32.00 -98.28 63.68
CA SER A 26 -31.92 -96.86 64.01
C SER A 26 -30.68 -96.20 63.44
N ARG A 27 -29.53 -96.85 63.47
CA ARG A 27 -28.28 -96.34 62.83
C ARG A 27 -28.40 -96.33 61.32
N LEU A 28 -28.95 -97.38 60.69
CA LEU A 28 -29.24 -97.41 59.27
C LEU A 28 -30.28 -96.39 58.85
N ALA A 29 -31.33 -96.12 59.68
CA ALA A 29 -32.32 -95.07 59.45
C ALA A 29 -31.69 -93.68 59.65
N ASP A 30 -30.79 -93.50 60.63
CA ASP A 30 -30.07 -92.25 60.84
C ASP A 30 -29.01 -91.99 59.73
N GLU A 31 -28.31 -93.06 59.29
CA GLU A 31 -27.41 -93.01 58.12
C GLU A 31 -28.20 -92.72 56.84
N ASN A 32 -29.37 -93.35 56.60
CA ASN A 32 -30.24 -93.04 55.46
C ASN A 32 -30.80 -91.62 55.55
N ARG A 33 -31.19 -91.13 56.73
CA ARG A 33 -31.61 -89.75 56.92
C ARG A 33 -30.46 -88.76 56.71
N LYS A 34 -29.26 -89.10 57.16
CA LYS A 34 -28.06 -88.26 56.87
C LYS A 34 -27.75 -88.26 55.38
N THR A 35 -27.72 -89.38 54.66
CA THR A 35 -27.48 -89.49 53.27
C THR A 35 -28.55 -88.77 52.43
N VAL A 36 -29.87 -88.91 52.75
CA VAL A 36 -30.94 -88.19 52.11
C VAL A 36 -30.83 -86.66 52.35
N ARG A 37 -30.47 -86.21 53.52
CA ARG A 37 -30.19 -84.83 53.85
C ARG A 37 -28.95 -84.29 53.14
N THR A 38 -27.92 -85.04 53.02
CA THR A 38 -26.69 -84.69 52.31
C THR A 38 -26.96 -84.59 50.84
N HIS A 39 -27.67 -85.53 50.21
CA HIS A 39 -28.09 -85.48 48.84
C HIS A 39 -29.01 -84.32 48.51
N ALA A 40 -30.02 -84.00 49.38
CA ALA A 40 -30.89 -82.85 49.20
C ALA A 40 -30.13 -81.50 49.31
N ARG A 41 -29.12 -81.40 50.18
CA ARG A 41 -28.24 -80.22 50.26
C ARG A 41 -27.31 -80.13 49.09
N GLN A 42 -26.69 -81.24 48.67
CA GLN A 42 -25.86 -81.32 47.47
C GLN A 42 -26.63 -80.89 46.25
N GLN A 43 -27.83 -81.40 46.03
CA GLN A 43 -28.70 -80.99 44.91
C GLN A 43 -29.05 -79.47 44.94
N LYS A 44 -29.37 -78.95 46.14
CA LYS A 44 -29.67 -77.52 46.33
C LYS A 44 -28.42 -76.63 46.09
N ALA A 45 -27.25 -77.06 46.52
CA ALA A 45 -26.00 -76.36 46.27
C ALA A 45 -25.66 -76.40 44.80
N ALA A 46 -25.79 -77.54 44.13
CA ALA A 46 -25.59 -77.65 42.66
C ALA A 46 -26.56 -76.77 41.87
N GLU A 47 -27.85 -76.67 42.24
CA GLU A 47 -28.82 -75.78 41.65
C GLU A 47 -28.43 -74.30 41.84
N ARG A 48 -27.96 -73.90 43.01
CA ARG A 48 -27.50 -72.55 43.32
C ARG A 48 -26.24 -72.24 42.56
N ILE A 49 -25.26 -73.13 42.49
CA ILE A 49 -24.05 -72.96 41.70
C ILE A 49 -24.42 -72.81 40.23
N ALA A 50 -25.28 -73.66 39.66
CA ALA A 50 -25.76 -73.54 38.27
C ALA A 50 -26.45 -72.20 37.96
N SER A 51 -27.29 -71.72 38.93
CA SER A 51 -27.93 -70.39 38.77
C SER A 51 -26.93 -69.28 38.83
N ALA A 52 -25.98 -69.25 39.73
CA ALA A 52 -24.92 -68.26 39.83
C ALA A 52 -24.00 -68.33 38.60
N THR A 53 -23.67 -69.51 38.10
CA THR A 53 -22.90 -69.67 36.84
C THR A 53 -23.63 -69.14 35.62
N ALA A 54 -24.96 -69.31 35.53
CA ALA A 54 -25.76 -68.73 34.46
C ALA A 54 -25.75 -67.17 34.49
N GLN A 55 -25.75 -66.61 35.72
CA GLN A 55 -25.60 -65.13 35.90
C GLN A 55 -24.19 -64.67 35.53
N LEU A 56 -23.15 -65.47 35.92
CA LEU A 56 -21.79 -65.21 35.52
C LEU A 56 -21.65 -65.21 33.99
N ALA A 57 -22.15 -66.18 33.26
CA ALA A 57 -22.09 -66.29 31.83
C ALA A 57 -22.78 -65.05 31.12
N SER A 58 -23.92 -64.63 31.68
CA SER A 58 -24.58 -63.39 31.16
C SER A 58 -23.75 -62.14 31.38
N GLY A 59 -23.20 -61.95 32.59
CA GLY A 59 -22.36 -60.79 32.92
C GLY A 59 -21.03 -60.77 32.16
N ILE A 60 -20.43 -61.94 31.91
CA ILE A 60 -19.22 -62.08 31.07
C ILE A 60 -19.52 -61.71 29.62
N SER A 61 -20.65 -62.14 29.05
CA SER A 61 -21.09 -61.78 27.73
C SER A 61 -21.34 -60.27 27.57
N GLU A 62 -21.95 -59.66 28.56
CA GLU A 62 -22.23 -58.23 28.61
C GLU A 62 -20.93 -57.41 28.72
N SER A 63 -20.01 -57.84 29.57
CA SER A 63 -18.68 -57.26 29.71
C SER A 63 -17.84 -57.41 28.43
N SER A 64 -17.97 -58.52 27.70
CA SER A 64 -17.28 -58.75 26.44
C SER A 64 -17.81 -57.80 25.34
N SER A 65 -19.11 -57.56 25.31
CA SER A 65 -19.72 -56.59 24.38
C SER A 65 -19.24 -55.16 24.68
N ALA A 66 -19.17 -54.77 25.94
CA ALA A 66 -18.65 -53.47 26.36
C ALA A 66 -17.15 -53.32 26.05
N ALA A 67 -16.32 -54.39 26.18
CA ALA A 67 -14.91 -54.35 25.77
C ALA A 67 -14.75 -54.10 24.26
N GLU A 68 -15.61 -54.68 23.41
CA GLU A 68 -15.60 -54.44 21.99
C GLU A 68 -16.04 -53.02 21.62
N GLU A 69 -16.99 -52.44 22.36
CA GLU A 69 -17.37 -51.03 22.20
C GLU A 69 -16.23 -50.08 22.60
N LEU A 70 -15.54 -50.39 23.71
CA LEU A 70 -14.35 -49.67 24.13
C LEU A 70 -13.26 -49.69 23.08
N ARG A 71 -12.96 -50.86 22.50
CA ARG A 71 -11.95 -51.02 21.44
C ARG A 71 -12.27 -50.14 20.24
N LYS A 72 -13.52 -50.16 19.73
CA LYS A 72 -13.97 -49.32 18.62
C LYS A 72 -13.90 -47.83 18.94
N ALA A 73 -14.26 -47.45 20.15
CA ALA A 73 -14.17 -46.06 20.58
C ALA A 73 -12.72 -45.55 20.60
N MET A 74 -11.78 -46.38 21.14
CA MET A 74 -10.36 -46.04 21.18
C MET A 74 -9.74 -45.93 19.78
N GLU A 75 -10.08 -46.86 18.86
CA GLU A 75 -9.65 -46.77 17.45
C GLU A 75 -10.16 -45.49 16.78
N LEU A 76 -11.41 -45.11 17.00
CA LEU A 76 -12.00 -43.90 16.47
C LEU A 76 -11.35 -42.63 17.00
N ILE A 77 -11.02 -42.60 18.31
CA ILE A 77 -10.34 -41.50 18.98
C ILE A 77 -8.90 -41.38 18.47
N ALA A 78 -8.17 -42.50 18.35
CA ALA A 78 -6.81 -42.51 17.82
C ALA A 78 -6.76 -41.95 16.39
N ALA A 79 -7.66 -42.39 15.52
CA ALA A 79 -7.78 -41.83 14.14
C ALA A 79 -8.08 -40.33 14.14
N GLY A 80 -8.96 -39.85 15.03
CA GLY A 80 -9.23 -38.43 15.20
C GLY A 80 -8.02 -37.62 15.71
N ALA A 81 -7.22 -38.20 16.59
CA ALA A 81 -5.98 -37.59 17.07
C ALA A 81 -4.93 -37.47 15.96
N GLU A 82 -4.77 -38.49 15.11
CA GLU A 82 -3.88 -38.44 13.94
C GLU A 82 -4.34 -37.38 12.93
N GLU A 83 -5.63 -37.31 12.66
CA GLU A 83 -6.21 -36.27 11.77
C GLU A 83 -5.98 -34.88 12.34
N ALA A 84 -6.22 -34.65 13.61
CA ALA A 84 -5.98 -33.39 14.30
C ALA A 84 -4.50 -32.97 14.26
N SER A 85 -3.58 -33.93 14.47
CA SER A 85 -2.13 -33.69 14.39
C SER A 85 -1.70 -33.31 12.98
N ALA A 86 -2.15 -34.02 11.94
CA ALA A 86 -1.83 -33.73 10.55
C ALA A 86 -2.36 -32.37 10.11
N ALA A 87 -3.63 -32.06 10.41
CA ALA A 87 -4.25 -30.76 10.09
C ALA A 87 -3.58 -29.60 10.85
N SER A 88 -3.11 -29.85 12.10
CA SER A 88 -2.35 -28.85 12.87
C SER A 88 -1.00 -28.54 12.23
N GLU A 89 -0.27 -29.56 11.79
CA GLU A 89 1.02 -29.38 11.10
C GLU A 89 0.85 -28.66 9.75
N GLU A 90 -0.20 -28.94 8.97
CA GLU A 90 -0.53 -28.23 7.75
C GLU A 90 -0.88 -26.76 8.03
N SER A 91 -1.70 -26.50 9.04
CA SER A 91 -2.02 -25.14 9.49
C SER A 91 -0.76 -24.38 9.93
N ARG A 92 0.14 -25.03 10.66
CA ARG A 92 1.43 -24.44 11.10
C ARG A 92 2.31 -24.05 9.93
N ARG A 93 2.39 -24.89 8.87
CA ARG A 93 3.14 -24.57 7.64
C ARG A 93 2.53 -23.38 6.91
N ALA A 94 1.21 -23.35 6.76
CA ALA A 94 0.51 -22.22 6.15
C ALA A 94 0.76 -20.92 6.93
N VAL A 95 0.64 -20.92 8.24
CA VAL A 95 0.90 -19.76 9.11
C VAL A 95 2.36 -19.29 9.01
N THR A 96 3.33 -20.21 8.91
CA THR A 96 4.74 -19.85 8.72
C THR A 96 4.97 -19.14 7.39
N ALA A 97 4.37 -19.63 6.31
CA ALA A 97 4.44 -19.01 4.99
C ALA A 97 3.74 -17.63 4.99
N ILE A 98 2.59 -17.50 5.64
CA ILE A 98 1.90 -16.21 5.85
C ILE A 98 2.82 -15.22 6.57
N THR A 99 3.50 -15.62 7.63
CA THR A 99 4.42 -14.77 8.40
C THR A 99 5.57 -14.25 7.52
N ALA A 100 6.14 -15.09 6.66
CA ALA A 100 7.18 -14.68 5.73
C ALA A 100 6.66 -13.63 4.70
N THR A 101 5.48 -13.86 4.14
CA THR A 101 4.86 -12.92 3.21
C THR A 101 4.46 -11.60 3.88
N LEU A 102 3.99 -11.63 5.14
CA LEU A 102 3.69 -10.43 5.93
C LEU A 102 4.97 -9.61 6.22
N ALA A 103 6.09 -10.25 6.50
CA ALA A 103 7.38 -9.57 6.69
C ALA A 103 7.82 -8.84 5.40
N GLN A 104 7.66 -9.47 4.24
CA GLN A 104 7.90 -8.84 2.96
C GLN A 104 6.94 -7.66 2.73
N ALA A 105 5.64 -7.85 2.96
CA ALA A 105 4.63 -6.81 2.83
C ALA A 105 4.93 -5.58 3.69
N LYS A 106 5.37 -5.79 4.92
CA LYS A 106 5.81 -4.74 5.85
C LYS A 106 7.00 -3.95 5.30
N THR A 107 8.01 -4.63 4.78
CA THR A 107 9.19 -3.99 4.17
C THR A 107 8.81 -3.18 2.94
N THR A 108 8.01 -3.73 2.05
CA THR A 108 7.53 -3.06 0.83
C THR A 108 6.66 -1.85 1.17
N ALA A 109 5.76 -1.95 2.15
CA ALA A 109 4.93 -0.85 2.61
C ALA A 109 5.76 0.28 3.26
N ASP A 110 6.79 -0.05 4.05
CA ASP A 110 7.70 0.96 4.62
C ASP A 110 8.50 1.68 3.54
N THR A 111 9.00 0.96 2.55
CA THR A 111 9.66 1.55 1.36
C THR A 111 8.71 2.46 0.59
N SER A 112 7.47 2.02 0.34
CA SER A 112 6.44 2.80 -0.32
C SER A 112 6.10 4.08 0.46
N LYS A 113 6.01 3.98 1.78
CA LYS A 113 5.81 5.12 2.69
C LYS A 113 6.94 6.13 2.57
N GLN A 114 8.20 5.71 2.71
CA GLN A 114 9.38 6.57 2.65
C GLN A 114 9.50 7.27 1.28
N LYS A 115 9.32 6.51 0.20
CA LYS A 115 9.36 7.05 -1.16
C LYS A 115 8.22 8.06 -1.41
N SER A 116 7.01 7.74 -1.00
CA SER A 116 5.85 8.65 -1.17
C SER A 116 6.01 9.95 -0.38
N ASP A 117 6.61 9.92 0.82
CA ASP A 117 6.87 11.13 1.59
C ASP A 117 7.97 11.99 0.94
N ALA A 118 9.06 11.37 0.47
CA ALA A 118 10.13 12.05 -0.27
C ALA A 118 9.60 12.68 -1.57
N LEU A 119 8.79 11.94 -2.34
CA LEU A 119 8.14 12.41 -3.56
C LEU A 119 7.20 13.60 -3.29
N ARG A 120 6.41 13.53 -2.22
CA ARG A 120 5.52 14.62 -1.81
C ARG A 120 6.29 15.91 -1.50
N ALA A 121 7.44 15.79 -0.82
CA ALA A 121 8.32 16.91 -0.53
C ALA A 121 8.92 17.49 -1.83
N LEU A 122 9.46 16.65 -2.71
CA LEU A 122 10.06 17.05 -3.98
C LEU A 122 9.03 17.76 -4.89
N VAL A 123 7.84 17.20 -5.05
CA VAL A 123 6.75 17.82 -5.84
C VAL A 123 6.31 19.14 -5.21
N GLY A 124 6.30 19.25 -3.88
CA GLY A 124 6.04 20.51 -3.19
C GLY A 124 7.08 21.59 -3.50
N ASP A 125 8.34 21.23 -3.60
CA ASP A 125 9.42 22.17 -3.97
C ASP A 125 9.38 22.52 -5.47
N LEU A 126 9.02 21.57 -6.34
CA LEU A 126 8.78 21.83 -7.76
C LEU A 126 7.62 22.81 -7.97
N SER A 127 6.52 22.66 -7.23
CA SER A 127 5.39 23.59 -7.27
C SER A 127 5.80 25.02 -6.88
N LYS A 128 6.65 25.18 -5.84
CA LYS A 128 7.20 26.49 -5.43
C LYS A 128 8.13 27.10 -6.49
N GLN A 129 9.01 26.28 -7.07
CA GLN A 129 9.92 26.71 -8.15
C GLN A 129 9.12 27.17 -9.37
N MET A 130 8.11 26.42 -9.77
CA MET A 130 7.21 26.77 -10.87
C MET A 130 6.47 28.09 -10.58
N ALA A 131 5.92 28.27 -9.38
CA ALA A 131 5.26 29.51 -8.99
C ALA A 131 6.21 30.73 -9.05
N SER A 132 7.47 30.55 -8.64
CA SER A 132 8.51 31.59 -8.74
C SER A 132 8.82 31.91 -10.22
N SER A 133 8.96 30.90 -11.08
CA SER A 133 9.17 31.09 -12.51
C SER A 133 8.02 31.85 -13.17
N ILE A 134 6.77 31.46 -12.88
CA ILE A 134 5.56 32.14 -13.35
C ILE A 134 5.56 33.63 -12.95
N MET A 135 5.94 33.94 -11.72
CA MET A 135 6.02 35.31 -11.22
C MET A 135 7.08 36.13 -11.96
N SER A 136 8.27 35.54 -12.21
CA SER A 136 9.34 36.17 -12.96
C SER A 136 8.93 36.46 -14.40
N ILE A 137 8.31 35.48 -15.08
CA ILE A 137 7.81 35.64 -16.46
C ILE A 137 6.71 36.72 -16.51
N GLY A 138 5.80 36.74 -15.54
CA GLY A 138 4.75 37.76 -15.44
C GLY A 138 5.34 39.16 -15.26
N THR A 139 6.31 39.34 -14.41
CA THR A 139 7.02 40.62 -14.20
C THR A 139 7.75 41.06 -15.49
N ALA A 140 8.34 40.11 -16.21
CA ALA A 140 8.97 40.40 -17.50
C ALA A 140 7.96 40.91 -18.54
N ALA A 141 6.79 40.28 -18.63
CA ALA A 141 5.71 40.71 -19.53
C ALA A 141 5.20 42.14 -19.20
N ASP A 142 5.07 42.49 -17.93
CA ASP A 142 4.65 43.83 -17.51
C ASP A 142 5.72 44.87 -17.82
N ARG A 143 7.01 44.58 -17.64
CA ARG A 143 8.12 45.46 -18.05
C ARG A 143 8.16 45.68 -19.54
N GLN A 144 7.92 44.64 -20.35
CA GLN A 144 7.81 44.76 -21.80
C GLN A 144 6.67 45.72 -22.17
N THR A 145 5.52 45.64 -21.53
CA THR A 145 4.39 46.55 -21.76
C THR A 145 4.76 48.02 -21.44
N ASN A 146 5.53 48.24 -20.37
CA ASN A 146 6.04 49.58 -20.05
C ASN A 146 7.03 50.08 -21.12
N SER A 147 7.89 49.22 -21.66
CA SER A 147 8.81 49.55 -22.75
C SER A 147 8.06 49.95 -24.02
N VAL A 148 6.90 49.33 -24.34
CA VAL A 148 6.03 49.76 -25.45
C VAL A 148 5.59 51.24 -25.25
N THR A 149 5.18 51.59 -24.05
CA THR A 149 4.77 52.96 -23.73
C THR A 149 5.90 53.97 -23.98
N MET A 150 7.13 53.62 -23.61
CA MET A 150 8.32 54.44 -23.85
C MET A 150 8.66 54.56 -25.33
N ILE A 151 8.48 53.49 -26.10
CA ILE A 151 8.68 53.49 -27.55
C ILE A 151 7.64 54.36 -28.28
N LEU A 152 6.39 54.36 -27.85
CA LEU A 152 5.33 55.25 -28.42
C LEU A 152 5.63 56.73 -28.14
N GLU A 153 6.29 57.07 -27.00
CA GLU A 153 6.73 58.43 -26.72
C GLU A 153 7.87 58.87 -27.67
N LEU A 154 8.77 57.93 -28.08
CA LEU A 154 9.76 58.20 -29.12
C LEU A 154 9.09 58.55 -30.47
N GLU A 155 8.02 57.88 -30.83
CA GLU A 155 7.24 58.18 -32.05
C GLU A 155 6.72 59.64 -32.03
N ARG A 156 6.16 60.06 -30.89
CA ARG A 156 5.66 61.43 -30.69
C ARG A 156 6.77 62.46 -30.79
N GLN A 157 7.94 62.18 -30.18
CA GLN A 157 9.09 63.09 -30.25
C GLN A 157 9.64 63.18 -31.70
N ALA A 158 9.76 62.06 -32.38
CA ALA A 158 10.16 62.04 -33.80
C ALA A 158 9.21 62.82 -34.69
N ALA A 159 7.89 62.72 -34.48
CA ALA A 159 6.91 63.52 -35.21
C ALA A 159 7.12 65.03 -34.96
N SER A 160 7.37 65.44 -33.70
CA SER A 160 7.66 66.84 -33.37
C SER A 160 8.93 67.38 -34.04
N ILE A 161 9.98 66.54 -34.12
CA ILE A 161 11.21 66.90 -34.87
C ILE A 161 10.88 67.07 -36.33
N GLY A 162 10.10 66.15 -36.92
CA GLY A 162 9.65 66.26 -38.32
C GLY A 162 8.95 67.59 -38.65
N ASP A 163 8.10 68.09 -37.73
CA ASP A 163 7.42 69.36 -37.86
C ASP A 163 8.39 70.52 -37.82
N ILE A 164 9.35 70.55 -36.93
CA ILE A 164 10.34 71.62 -36.80
C ILE A 164 11.29 71.57 -38.02
N VAL A 165 11.69 70.37 -38.47
CA VAL A 165 12.56 70.23 -39.66
C VAL A 165 11.89 70.77 -40.91
N ARG A 166 10.55 70.59 -41.09
CA ARG A 166 9.77 71.23 -42.18
C ARG A 166 9.78 72.72 -42.04
N ALA A 167 9.75 73.31 -40.87
CA ALA A 167 9.88 74.74 -40.63
C ALA A 167 11.27 75.26 -41.04
N VAL A 168 12.35 74.50 -40.63
CA VAL A 168 13.74 74.85 -41.03
C VAL A 168 13.89 74.82 -42.59
N GLY A 169 13.31 73.79 -43.26
CA GLY A 169 13.30 73.72 -44.72
C GLY A 169 12.65 74.94 -45.37
N ARG A 170 11.47 75.37 -44.88
CA ARG A 170 10.81 76.58 -45.34
C ARG A 170 11.66 77.82 -45.09
N ILE A 171 12.32 77.97 -43.97
CA ILE A 171 13.24 79.05 -43.63
C ILE A 171 14.41 79.09 -44.65
N ALA A 172 14.98 77.92 -44.94
CA ALA A 172 16.05 77.79 -45.91
C ALA A 172 15.60 78.23 -47.33
N ASP A 173 14.42 77.77 -47.77
CA ASP A 173 13.83 78.20 -49.06
C ASP A 173 13.62 79.70 -49.10
N GLN A 174 13.06 80.28 -48.02
CA GLN A 174 12.86 81.73 -47.94
C GLN A 174 14.19 82.50 -47.98
N THR A 175 15.19 82.01 -47.26
CA THR A 175 16.53 82.59 -47.23
C THR A 175 17.20 82.48 -48.57
N ASN A 176 17.03 81.37 -49.29
CA ASN A 176 17.52 81.19 -50.66
C ASN A 176 16.90 82.20 -51.63
N LEU A 177 15.54 82.42 -51.58
CA LEU A 177 14.84 83.38 -52.37
C LEU A 177 15.26 84.82 -52.05
N LEU A 178 15.43 85.19 -50.81
CA LEU A 178 15.92 86.50 -50.37
C LEU A 178 17.37 86.74 -50.81
N ALA A 179 18.24 85.75 -50.74
CA ALA A 179 19.59 85.82 -51.22
C ALA A 179 19.68 85.98 -52.75
N LEU A 180 18.83 85.26 -53.49
CA LEU A 180 18.70 85.43 -54.92
C LEU A 180 18.21 86.88 -55.30
N ASN A 181 17.21 87.39 -54.60
CA ASN A 181 16.76 88.77 -54.78
C ASN A 181 17.85 89.79 -54.47
N ALA A 182 18.63 89.56 -53.41
CA ALA A 182 19.80 90.36 -53.08
C ALA A 182 20.88 90.32 -54.14
N ALA A 183 21.17 89.15 -54.71
CA ALA A 183 22.15 88.97 -55.78
C ALA A 183 21.71 89.73 -57.07
N ILE A 184 20.43 89.67 -57.42
CA ILE A 184 19.84 90.43 -58.56
C ILE A 184 19.99 91.90 -58.30
N GLU A 185 19.67 92.40 -57.12
CA GLU A 185 19.73 93.86 -56.83
C GLU A 185 21.20 94.30 -56.71
N ALA A 186 22.12 93.43 -56.26
CA ALA A 186 23.56 93.71 -56.28
C ALA A 186 24.11 93.87 -57.69
N ALA A 187 23.70 93.02 -58.62
CA ALA A 187 24.02 93.17 -60.06
C ALA A 187 23.51 94.47 -60.65
N ARG A 188 22.30 94.88 -60.19
CA ARG A 188 21.68 96.15 -60.60
C ARG A 188 22.37 97.40 -60.10
N ALA A 189 23.02 97.33 -58.91
CA ALA A 189 23.78 98.37 -58.29
C ALA A 189 25.23 98.54 -58.90
N GLY A 190 25.62 97.64 -59.78
CA GLY A 190 26.89 97.71 -60.51
C GLY A 190 28.12 97.70 -59.65
N GLN A 191 29.01 98.69 -59.78
CA GLN A 191 30.26 98.74 -58.97
C GLN A 191 30.01 98.84 -57.47
N HIS A 192 28.96 99.53 -57.05
CA HIS A 192 28.58 99.68 -55.65
C HIS A 192 27.99 98.38 -55.03
N GLY A 193 27.58 97.44 -55.86
CA GLY A 193 26.95 96.19 -55.45
C GLY A 193 27.95 94.98 -55.29
N LYS A 194 29.23 95.12 -55.69
CA LYS A 194 30.19 93.97 -55.73
C LYS A 194 30.34 93.23 -54.42
N GLY A 195 30.43 93.91 -53.27
CA GLY A 195 30.54 93.35 -51.96
C GLY A 195 29.24 92.59 -51.55
N PHE A 196 28.09 93.12 -51.91
CA PHE A 196 26.81 92.47 -51.68
C PHE A 196 26.57 91.21 -52.50
N ALA A 197 27.06 91.16 -53.75
CA ALA A 197 26.93 90.00 -54.62
C ALA A 197 27.62 88.78 -54.00
N VAL A 198 28.82 89.02 -53.43
CA VAL A 198 29.57 87.89 -52.73
C VAL A 198 28.82 87.41 -51.49
N VAL A 199 28.30 88.35 -50.71
CA VAL A 199 27.51 87.98 -49.51
C VAL A 199 26.22 87.27 -49.90
N ALA A 200 25.52 87.76 -50.92
CA ALA A 200 24.29 87.12 -51.41
C ALA A 200 24.54 85.70 -51.96
N ASP A 201 25.61 85.48 -52.74
CA ASP A 201 25.96 84.18 -53.28
C ASP A 201 26.35 83.19 -52.12
N GLU A 202 27.10 83.62 -51.11
CA GLU A 202 27.46 82.81 -49.94
C GLU A 202 26.25 82.47 -49.13
N VAL A 203 25.33 83.43 -48.85
CA VAL A 203 24.07 83.15 -48.13
C VAL A 203 23.20 82.18 -48.93
N ARG A 204 23.19 82.30 -50.29
CA ARG A 204 22.47 81.38 -51.17
C ARG A 204 23.01 79.93 -51.01
N THR A 205 24.36 79.74 -51.01
CA THR A 205 25.02 78.48 -50.89
C THR A 205 24.72 77.85 -49.50
N LEU A 206 24.76 78.64 -48.42
CA LEU A 206 24.39 78.22 -47.07
C LEU A 206 22.92 77.83 -46.96
N ALA A 207 22.01 78.58 -47.61
CA ALA A 207 20.59 78.26 -47.65
C ALA A 207 20.33 76.88 -48.33
N GLU A 208 20.95 76.66 -49.51
CA GLU A 208 20.87 75.40 -50.23
C GLU A 208 21.42 74.25 -49.40
N THR A 209 22.53 74.46 -48.63
CA THR A 209 23.07 73.47 -47.71
C THR A 209 22.11 73.14 -46.53
N SER A 210 21.48 74.19 -45.97
CA SER A 210 20.49 74.00 -44.89
C SER A 210 19.25 73.27 -45.40
N GLU A 211 18.75 73.56 -46.59
CA GLU A 211 17.63 72.84 -47.22
C GLU A 211 17.94 71.38 -47.46
N LYS A 212 19.14 71.08 -47.99
CA LYS A 212 19.58 69.66 -48.13
C LYS A 212 19.67 68.92 -46.80
N SER A 213 20.24 69.54 -45.80
CA SER A 213 20.33 68.99 -44.46
C SER A 213 18.95 68.76 -43.86
N ALA A 214 18.00 69.69 -44.05
CA ALA A 214 16.63 69.49 -43.59
C ALA A 214 15.93 68.31 -44.29
N ARG A 215 16.14 68.11 -45.58
CA ARG A 215 15.60 66.95 -46.31
C ARG A 215 16.21 65.60 -45.79
N GLU A 216 17.54 65.55 -45.56
CA GLU A 216 18.20 64.40 -45.04
C GLU A 216 17.67 64.04 -43.66
N ILE A 217 17.44 65.03 -42.76
CA ILE A 217 16.85 64.76 -41.44
C ILE A 217 15.43 64.21 -41.60
N GLN A 218 14.65 64.75 -42.54
CA GLN A 218 13.25 64.33 -42.77
C GLN A 218 13.16 62.87 -43.22
N GLU A 219 14.09 62.38 -44.04
CA GLU A 219 14.19 60.97 -44.43
C GLU A 219 14.55 60.10 -43.23
N LEU A 220 15.52 60.54 -42.41
CA LEU A 220 15.90 59.83 -41.20
C LEU A 220 14.80 59.77 -40.14
N ILE A 221 14.00 60.86 -40.00
CA ILE A 221 12.82 60.85 -39.12
C ILE A 221 11.76 59.89 -39.62
N GLY A 222 11.50 59.83 -40.93
CA GLY A 222 10.62 58.82 -41.52
C GLY A 222 11.08 57.41 -41.20
N LYS A 223 12.39 57.16 -41.22
CA LYS A 223 12.98 55.89 -40.84
C LYS A 223 12.79 55.60 -39.35
N ILE A 224 13.06 56.58 -38.44
CA ILE A 224 12.81 56.43 -36.99
C ILE A 224 11.33 56.04 -36.74
N GLN A 225 10.36 56.71 -37.37
CA GLN A 225 8.95 56.40 -37.20
C GLN A 225 8.59 54.97 -37.64
N ALA A 226 9.17 54.50 -38.74
CA ALA A 226 8.98 53.13 -39.21
C ALA A 226 9.62 52.12 -38.27
N ASP A 227 10.87 52.35 -37.85
CA ASP A 227 11.60 51.46 -36.93
C ASP A 227 10.92 51.38 -35.55
N VAL A 228 10.45 52.51 -35.00
CA VAL A 228 9.71 52.60 -33.73
C VAL A 228 8.44 51.73 -33.76
N LYS A 229 7.70 51.74 -34.88
CA LYS A 229 6.49 50.93 -35.04
C LYS A 229 6.81 49.42 -35.03
N VAL A 230 7.87 49.01 -35.73
CA VAL A 230 8.31 47.60 -35.76
C VAL A 230 8.82 47.16 -34.37
N ILE A 231 9.56 48.00 -33.66
CA ILE A 231 10.04 47.74 -32.30
C ILE A 231 8.85 47.59 -31.35
N ALA A 232 7.86 48.48 -31.38
CA ALA A 232 6.67 48.40 -30.54
C ALA A 232 5.88 47.10 -30.78
N GLU A 233 5.73 46.69 -32.03
CA GLU A 233 5.09 45.44 -32.40
C GLU A 233 5.87 44.20 -31.87
N GLY A 234 7.19 44.17 -32.04
CA GLY A 234 8.05 43.10 -31.55
C GLY A 234 7.98 42.95 -30.01
N ILE A 235 8.00 44.07 -29.27
CA ILE A 235 7.85 44.05 -27.82
C ILE A 235 6.46 43.52 -27.41
N ASN A 236 5.39 43.95 -28.08
CA ASN A 236 4.03 43.50 -27.81
C ASN A 236 3.87 41.99 -28.05
N VAL A 237 4.38 41.45 -29.15
CA VAL A 237 4.35 40.02 -29.47
C VAL A 237 5.08 39.23 -28.37
N SER A 238 6.25 39.72 -27.94
CA SER A 238 7.02 39.09 -26.88
C SER A 238 6.28 39.13 -25.51
N ALA A 239 5.63 40.25 -25.19
CA ALA A 239 4.83 40.38 -23.96
C ALA A 239 3.59 39.46 -23.96
N GLU A 240 2.90 39.33 -25.07
CA GLU A 240 1.74 38.44 -25.25
C GLU A 240 2.16 36.98 -25.11
N SER A 241 3.27 36.59 -25.75
CA SER A 241 3.87 35.26 -25.59
C SER A 241 4.19 34.95 -24.12
N ALA A 242 4.86 35.88 -23.44
CA ALA A 242 5.18 35.71 -22.01
C ALA A 242 3.92 35.55 -21.13
N ARG A 243 2.84 36.32 -21.40
CA ARG A 243 1.57 36.15 -20.67
C ARG A 243 0.90 34.82 -20.95
N SER A 244 0.98 34.30 -22.15
CA SER A 244 0.50 32.96 -22.49
C SER A 244 1.22 31.90 -21.66
N GLU A 245 2.55 32.02 -21.49
CA GLU A 245 3.34 31.09 -20.68
C GLU A 245 3.00 31.16 -19.19
N VAL A 246 2.62 32.33 -18.66
CA VAL A 246 2.11 32.46 -17.28
C VAL A 246 0.84 31.60 -17.07
N ILE A 247 -0.08 31.58 -18.05
CA ILE A 247 -1.31 30.79 -17.98
C ILE A 247 -0.98 29.29 -17.97
N LYS A 248 -0.10 28.82 -18.88
CA LYS A 248 0.34 27.43 -18.94
C LYS A 248 1.03 27.01 -17.63
N GLY A 249 1.92 27.85 -17.09
CA GLY A 249 2.58 27.60 -15.83
C GLY A 249 1.62 27.43 -14.66
N LYS A 250 0.53 28.22 -14.58
CA LYS A 250 -0.51 28.04 -13.57
C LYS A 250 -1.19 26.66 -13.66
N THR A 251 -1.45 26.17 -14.87
CA THR A 251 -2.00 24.83 -15.09
C THR A 251 -1.06 23.75 -14.54
N ILE A 252 0.25 23.87 -14.83
CA ILE A 252 1.27 22.95 -14.31
C ILE A 252 1.28 22.96 -12.78
N THR A 253 1.24 24.13 -12.14
CA THR A 253 1.18 24.23 -10.67
C THR A 253 -0.03 23.51 -10.09
N THR A 254 -1.20 23.64 -10.73
CA THR A 254 -2.43 22.93 -10.32
C THR A 254 -2.27 21.42 -10.45
N GLN A 255 -1.65 20.93 -11.54
CA GLN A 255 -1.37 19.50 -11.74
C GLN A 255 -0.42 18.95 -10.67
N LEU A 256 0.64 19.70 -10.33
CA LEU A 256 1.58 19.31 -9.26
C LEU A 256 0.90 19.26 -7.88
N ASP A 257 -0.05 20.14 -7.60
CA ASP A 257 -0.83 20.10 -6.36
C ASP A 257 -1.76 18.87 -6.28
N LEU A 258 -2.35 18.45 -7.41
CA LEU A 258 -3.12 17.20 -7.50
C LEU A 258 -2.22 15.97 -7.29
N VAL A 259 -1.02 15.96 -7.87
CA VAL A 259 -0.02 14.91 -7.65
C VAL A 259 0.32 14.81 -6.16
N ARG A 260 0.58 15.93 -5.50
CA ARG A 260 0.87 15.98 -4.05
C ARG A 260 -0.27 15.43 -3.20
N GLY A 261 -1.51 15.72 -3.57
CA GLY A 261 -2.71 15.17 -2.93
C GLY A 261 -2.80 13.65 -3.07
N SER A 262 -2.62 13.14 -4.28
CA SER A 262 -2.64 11.70 -4.57
C SER A 262 -1.50 10.94 -3.85
N MET A 263 -0.32 11.55 -3.72
CA MET A 263 0.79 10.98 -2.94
C MET A 263 0.49 10.89 -1.44
N ALA A 264 -0.26 11.86 -0.88
CA ALA A 264 -0.69 11.81 0.51
C ALA A 264 -1.65 10.63 0.77
N GLU A 265 -2.49 10.27 -0.21
CA GLU A 265 -3.37 9.11 -0.12
C GLU A 265 -2.60 7.78 -0.20
N ILE A 266 -1.60 7.67 -1.09
CA ILE A 266 -0.69 6.51 -1.14
C ILE A 266 0.06 6.36 0.18
N LEU A 267 0.59 7.44 0.74
CA LEU A 267 1.28 7.45 2.03
C LEU A 267 0.38 6.89 3.14
N LYS A 268 -0.87 7.37 3.23
CA LYS A 268 -1.86 6.87 4.19
C LYS A 268 -2.17 5.39 3.97
N GLY A 269 -2.31 4.96 2.71
CA GLY A 269 -2.50 3.54 2.37
C GLY A 269 -1.35 2.67 2.84
N ALA A 270 -0.11 3.12 2.65
CA ALA A 270 1.09 2.41 3.12
C ALA A 270 1.15 2.32 4.66
N GLU A 271 0.73 3.36 5.38
CA GLU A 271 0.61 3.35 6.85
C GLU A 271 -0.44 2.34 7.33
N ASP A 272 -1.59 2.27 6.67
CA ASP A 272 -2.62 1.28 6.96
C ASP A 272 -2.09 -0.15 6.72
N ILE A 273 -1.40 -0.40 5.59
CA ILE A 273 -0.79 -1.68 5.28
C ILE A 273 0.22 -2.09 6.36
N LEU A 274 1.11 -1.19 6.79
CA LEU A 274 2.05 -1.43 7.88
C LEU A 274 1.35 -1.84 9.17
N LYS A 275 0.32 -1.09 9.56
CA LYS A 275 -0.48 -1.37 10.75
C LYS A 275 -1.11 -2.76 10.71
N TYR A 276 -1.82 -3.07 9.63
CA TYR A 276 -2.52 -4.35 9.50
C TYR A 276 -1.56 -5.53 9.29
N SER A 277 -0.38 -5.33 8.71
CA SER A 277 0.67 -6.34 8.64
C SER A 277 1.19 -6.70 10.03
N ILE A 278 1.42 -5.71 10.91
CA ILE A 278 1.84 -5.94 12.32
C ILE A 278 0.74 -6.65 13.12
N GLU A 279 -0.51 -6.27 12.96
CA GLU A 279 -1.65 -6.93 13.62
C GLU A 279 -1.82 -8.37 13.13
N SER A 280 -1.62 -8.63 11.85
CA SER A 280 -1.65 -9.98 11.25
C SER A 280 -0.46 -10.83 11.69
N GLU A 281 0.74 -10.27 11.83
CA GLU A 281 1.92 -10.95 12.35
C GLU A 281 1.69 -11.44 13.81
N LYS A 282 1.05 -10.60 14.64
CA LYS A 282 0.65 -10.99 15.99
C LYS A 282 -0.39 -12.12 15.97
N ALA A 283 -1.40 -12.03 15.12
CA ALA A 283 -2.42 -13.07 14.95
C ALA A 283 -1.79 -14.38 14.44
N ALA A 284 -0.82 -14.31 13.53
CA ALA A 284 -0.07 -15.48 13.05
C ALA A 284 0.68 -16.18 14.19
N THR A 285 1.31 -15.42 15.09
CA THR A 285 1.97 -15.96 16.28
C THR A 285 0.99 -16.69 17.21
N GLU A 286 -0.19 -16.14 17.41
CA GLU A 286 -1.24 -16.77 18.23
C GLU A 286 -1.81 -18.04 17.56
N ALA A 287 -1.98 -18.04 16.24
CA ALA A 287 -2.40 -19.21 15.47
C ALA A 287 -1.34 -20.33 15.54
N GLN A 288 -0.06 -19.97 15.43
CA GLN A 288 1.04 -20.94 15.59
C GLN A 288 1.02 -21.60 16.97
N LYS A 289 0.86 -20.82 18.04
CA LYS A 289 0.75 -21.34 19.40
C LYS A 289 -0.48 -22.23 19.57
N GLY A 290 -1.62 -21.86 18.98
CA GLY A 290 -2.81 -22.70 18.94
C GLY A 290 -2.54 -24.04 18.27
N SER A 291 -1.87 -24.05 17.12
CA SER A 291 -1.47 -25.29 16.42
C SER A 291 -0.50 -26.15 17.24
N GLU A 292 0.48 -25.56 17.92
CA GLU A 292 1.39 -26.27 18.80
C GLU A 292 0.63 -26.95 19.98
N THR A 293 -0.33 -26.25 20.58
CA THR A 293 -1.18 -26.81 21.64
C THR A 293 -2.03 -27.97 21.11
N ILE A 294 -2.57 -27.88 19.91
CA ILE A 294 -3.36 -28.93 19.27
C ILE A 294 -2.50 -30.17 19.00
N ALA A 295 -1.30 -29.97 18.42
CA ALA A 295 -0.38 -31.07 18.12
C ALA A 295 0.02 -31.84 19.40
N ALA A 296 0.42 -31.13 20.46
CA ALA A 296 0.77 -31.74 21.74
C ALA A 296 -0.41 -32.52 22.35
N ALA A 297 -1.61 -31.95 22.35
CA ALA A 297 -2.81 -32.60 22.83
C ALA A 297 -3.19 -33.85 21.99
N ALA A 298 -2.95 -33.82 20.69
CA ALA A 298 -3.18 -34.95 19.80
C ALA A 298 -2.19 -36.09 20.06
N GLU A 299 -0.91 -35.79 20.32
CA GLU A 299 0.10 -36.77 20.70
C GLU A 299 -0.22 -37.42 22.04
N GLU A 300 -0.56 -36.63 23.07
CA GLU A 300 -0.99 -37.15 24.38
C GLU A 300 -2.23 -38.04 24.26
N GLN A 301 -3.19 -37.65 23.43
CA GLN A 301 -4.42 -38.39 23.18
C GLN A 301 -4.14 -39.71 22.46
N SER A 302 -3.27 -39.72 21.45
CA SER A 302 -2.85 -40.95 20.74
C SER A 302 -2.16 -41.94 21.69
N ALA A 303 -1.23 -41.46 22.51
CA ALA A 303 -0.55 -42.29 23.50
C ALA A 303 -1.51 -42.90 24.54
N ALA A 304 -2.46 -42.10 25.04
CA ALA A 304 -3.49 -42.60 25.95
C ALA A 304 -4.41 -43.64 25.30
N CYS A 305 -4.73 -43.48 23.99
CA CYS A 305 -5.49 -44.47 23.23
C CYS A 305 -4.72 -45.80 23.07
N GLU A 306 -3.41 -45.75 22.78
CA GLU A 306 -2.58 -46.96 22.67
C GLU A 306 -2.51 -47.71 23.99
N GLU A 307 -2.35 -47.02 25.10
CA GLU A 307 -2.35 -47.63 26.46
C GLU A 307 -3.73 -48.24 26.77
N ALA A 308 -4.81 -47.52 26.50
CA ALA A 308 -6.16 -48.02 26.69
C ALA A 308 -6.46 -49.24 25.81
N LEU A 309 -6.06 -49.26 24.55
CA LEU A 309 -6.23 -50.42 23.64
C LEU A 309 -5.51 -51.65 24.19
N LYS A 310 -4.28 -51.50 24.70
CA LYS A 310 -3.53 -52.58 25.33
C LYS A 310 -4.26 -53.10 26.56
N THR A 311 -4.83 -52.23 27.38
CA THR A 311 -5.59 -52.62 28.57
C THR A 311 -6.91 -53.30 28.19
N VAL A 312 -7.60 -52.87 27.12
CA VAL A 312 -8.77 -53.57 26.58
C VAL A 312 -8.44 -54.98 26.08
N ASP A 313 -7.26 -55.18 25.46
CA ASP A 313 -6.80 -56.49 25.00
C ASP A 313 -6.53 -57.43 26.21
N GLN A 314 -5.90 -56.95 27.27
CA GLN A 314 -5.73 -57.67 28.54
C GLN A 314 -7.08 -58.04 29.15
N GLN A 315 -8.01 -57.12 29.20
CA GLN A 315 -9.37 -57.34 29.68
C GLN A 315 -10.14 -58.40 28.85
N THR A 316 -10.00 -58.35 27.53
CA THR A 316 -10.60 -59.34 26.61
C THR A 316 -10.05 -60.74 26.91
N THR A 317 -8.75 -60.84 27.20
CA THR A 317 -8.10 -62.10 27.61
C THR A 317 -8.65 -62.60 28.94
N ALA A 318 -8.81 -61.76 29.97
CA ALA A 318 -9.41 -62.07 31.23
C ALA A 318 -10.89 -62.51 31.11
N LEU A 319 -11.66 -61.81 30.25
CA LEU A 319 -13.03 -62.21 29.94
C LEU A 319 -13.11 -63.60 29.27
N SER A 320 -12.20 -63.91 28.36
CA SER A 320 -12.11 -65.27 27.76
C SER A 320 -11.78 -66.34 28.76
N GLN A 321 -10.88 -66.09 29.72
CA GLN A 321 -10.57 -66.99 30.81
C GLN A 321 -11.77 -67.18 31.77
N SER A 322 -12.47 -66.09 32.03
CA SER A 322 -13.71 -66.10 32.81
C SER A 322 -14.81 -66.93 32.16
N ASP A 323 -14.97 -66.82 30.85
CA ASP A 323 -15.96 -67.62 30.09
C ASP A 323 -15.60 -69.13 30.16
N GLN A 324 -14.32 -69.49 29.98
CA GLN A 324 -13.86 -70.83 30.11
C GLN A 324 -14.11 -71.40 31.54
N ALA A 325 -13.71 -70.72 32.58
CA ALA A 325 -13.90 -71.15 33.96
C ALA A 325 -15.41 -71.20 34.33
N SER A 326 -16.25 -70.30 33.80
CA SER A 326 -17.71 -70.36 33.96
C SER A 326 -18.30 -71.63 33.31
N ASN A 327 -17.82 -72.00 32.13
CA ASN A 327 -18.26 -73.19 31.42
C ASN A 327 -17.82 -74.50 32.22
N GLU A 328 -16.61 -74.47 32.75
CA GLU A 328 -16.13 -75.55 33.68
C GLU A 328 -16.99 -75.64 34.91
N LEU A 329 -17.33 -74.52 35.55
CA LEU A 329 -18.23 -74.51 36.69
C LEU A 329 -19.63 -75.03 36.37
N SER A 330 -20.16 -74.74 35.18
CA SER A 330 -21.44 -75.27 34.72
C SER A 330 -21.38 -76.79 34.61
N GLY A 331 -20.28 -77.36 34.10
CA GLY A 331 -20.08 -78.80 34.03
C GLY A 331 -19.94 -79.44 35.42
N LEU A 332 -19.14 -78.85 36.32
CA LEU A 332 -18.98 -79.25 37.70
C LEU A 332 -20.26 -79.24 38.52
N ALA A 333 -21.11 -78.22 38.30
CA ALA A 333 -22.41 -78.12 38.95
C ALA A 333 -23.38 -79.22 38.51
N GLU A 334 -23.33 -79.65 37.22
CA GLU A 334 -24.10 -80.80 36.77
C GLU A 334 -23.54 -82.15 37.30
N ASP A 335 -22.23 -82.27 37.27
CA ASP A 335 -21.58 -83.45 37.87
C ASP A 335 -21.87 -83.58 39.40
N LEU A 336 -21.90 -82.48 40.10
CA LEU A 336 -22.17 -82.43 41.52
C LEU A 336 -23.55 -82.99 41.89
N LYS A 337 -24.57 -82.85 41.01
CA LYS A 337 -25.91 -83.41 41.26
C LYS A 337 -25.89 -84.93 41.43
N ASN A 338 -24.97 -85.62 40.78
CA ASN A 338 -24.89 -87.08 40.72
C ASN A 338 -23.59 -87.64 41.35
N ALA A 339 -22.74 -86.82 41.90
CA ALA A 339 -21.42 -87.16 42.40
C ALA A 339 -21.49 -88.14 43.63
N THR A 340 -20.73 -89.17 43.59
CA THR A 340 -20.48 -90.07 44.70
C THR A 340 -19.33 -89.57 45.65
N ASP A 341 -18.44 -88.73 45.10
CA ASP A 341 -17.34 -88.04 45.80
C ASP A 341 -17.61 -86.52 45.70
N VAL A 342 -18.36 -86.03 46.66
CA VAL A 342 -18.77 -84.55 46.74
C VAL A 342 -17.52 -83.73 47.08
N GLY A 343 -16.56 -84.20 47.82
CA GLY A 343 -15.37 -83.46 48.18
C GLY A 343 -14.53 -83.10 46.96
N LYS A 344 -14.31 -84.03 46.02
CA LYS A 344 -13.55 -83.80 44.80
C LYS A 344 -14.22 -82.84 43.89
N SER A 345 -15.57 -82.92 43.73
CA SER A 345 -16.31 -81.97 42.92
C SER A 345 -16.34 -80.57 43.55
N ALA A 346 -16.41 -80.47 44.88
CA ALA A 346 -16.30 -79.21 45.60
C ALA A 346 -14.91 -78.58 45.48
N GLU A 347 -13.82 -79.36 45.49
CA GLU A 347 -12.46 -78.91 45.21
C GLU A 347 -12.36 -78.30 43.78
N GLY A 348 -12.94 -79.00 42.80
CA GLY A 348 -12.98 -78.46 41.42
C GLY A 348 -13.74 -77.12 41.32
N VAL A 349 -14.90 -77.02 42.01
CA VAL A 349 -15.67 -75.77 42.08
C VAL A 349 -14.89 -74.62 42.73
N ALA A 350 -14.18 -74.90 43.85
CA ALA A 350 -13.36 -73.93 44.57
C ALA A 350 -12.21 -73.43 43.66
N SER A 351 -11.52 -74.33 42.96
CA SER A 351 -10.43 -73.97 42.04
C SER A 351 -10.90 -73.13 40.85
N ALA A 352 -12.04 -73.45 40.26
CA ALA A 352 -12.63 -72.65 39.17
C ALA A 352 -13.14 -71.28 39.66
N ALA A 353 -13.67 -71.23 40.90
CA ALA A 353 -14.05 -69.95 41.52
C ALA A 353 -12.82 -69.06 41.84
N GLU A 354 -11.67 -69.61 42.25
CA GLU A 354 -10.42 -68.86 42.42
C GLU A 354 -9.88 -68.31 41.12
N GLN A 355 -9.91 -69.11 40.05
CA GLN A 355 -9.53 -68.66 38.70
C GLN A 355 -10.42 -67.50 38.19
N LEU A 356 -11.75 -67.63 38.40
CA LEU A 356 -12.71 -66.56 38.08
C LEU A 356 -12.46 -65.32 38.93
N SER A 357 -12.22 -65.43 40.21
CA SER A 357 -11.93 -64.30 41.08
C SER A 357 -10.72 -63.50 40.56
N SER A 358 -9.63 -64.18 40.22
CA SER A 358 -8.42 -63.58 39.68
C SER A 358 -8.71 -62.83 38.33
N ALA A 359 -9.50 -63.48 37.48
CA ALA A 359 -9.84 -62.88 36.19
C ALA A 359 -10.78 -61.63 36.33
N VAL A 360 -11.74 -61.68 37.26
CA VAL A 360 -12.63 -60.58 37.58
C VAL A 360 -11.90 -59.43 38.25
N GLU A 361 -10.94 -59.69 39.13
CA GLU A 361 -10.06 -58.62 39.64
C GLU A 361 -9.26 -57.96 38.57
N GLU A 362 -8.74 -58.68 37.56
CA GLU A 362 -8.04 -58.14 36.40
C GLU A 362 -9.01 -57.25 35.52
N ILE A 363 -10.27 -57.70 35.30
CA ILE A 363 -11.27 -56.95 34.59
C ILE A 363 -11.57 -55.59 35.30
N ASN A 364 -11.74 -55.60 36.61
CA ASN A 364 -12.03 -54.39 37.39
C ASN A 364 -10.86 -53.41 37.40
N ARG A 365 -9.61 -53.91 37.50
CA ARG A 365 -8.38 -53.13 37.43
C ARG A 365 -8.29 -52.47 36.05
N SER A 366 -8.46 -53.28 34.99
CA SER A 366 -8.43 -52.78 33.60
C SER A 366 -9.49 -51.73 33.34
N ALA A 367 -10.73 -51.91 33.83
CA ALA A 367 -11.79 -50.89 33.72
C ALA A 367 -11.38 -49.54 34.36
N THR A 368 -10.70 -49.61 35.53
CA THR A 368 -10.19 -48.42 36.23
C THR A 368 -9.07 -47.71 35.46
N GLU A 369 -8.13 -48.49 34.89
CA GLU A 369 -7.04 -47.95 34.04
C GLU A 369 -7.59 -47.31 32.77
N ILE A 370 -8.56 -47.94 32.09
CA ILE A 370 -9.26 -47.41 30.93
C ILE A 370 -9.97 -46.10 31.29
N MET A 371 -10.66 -46.01 32.41
CA MET A 371 -11.30 -44.76 32.86
C MET A 371 -10.29 -43.63 33.07
N THR A 372 -9.10 -43.92 33.56
CA THR A 372 -8.02 -42.92 33.71
C THR A 372 -7.51 -42.44 32.36
N ALA A 373 -7.29 -43.35 31.40
CA ALA A 373 -6.91 -42.98 30.03
C ALA A 373 -7.98 -42.14 29.33
N LEU A 374 -9.27 -42.48 29.51
CA LEU A 374 -10.39 -41.72 28.98
C LEU A 374 -10.49 -40.30 29.55
N ASP A 375 -10.11 -40.09 30.79
CA ASP A 375 -10.03 -38.74 31.37
C ASP A 375 -8.91 -37.91 30.74
N GLN A 376 -7.76 -38.52 30.44
CA GLN A 376 -6.67 -37.88 29.70
C GLN A 376 -7.09 -37.55 28.26
N ILE A 377 -7.74 -38.49 27.56
CA ILE A 377 -8.29 -38.32 26.23
C ILE A 377 -9.29 -37.13 26.17
N ASN A 378 -10.19 -37.07 27.15
CA ASN A 378 -11.18 -35.99 27.22
C ASN A 378 -10.53 -34.61 27.44
N ARG A 379 -9.50 -34.54 28.28
CA ARG A 379 -8.70 -33.32 28.46
C ARG A 379 -7.99 -32.94 27.19
N GLY A 380 -7.40 -33.89 26.46
CA GLY A 380 -6.77 -33.65 25.15
C GLY A 380 -7.76 -33.09 24.13
N ALA A 381 -8.96 -33.69 24.02
CA ALA A 381 -10.01 -33.20 23.13
C ALA A 381 -10.45 -31.77 23.47
N GLN A 382 -10.51 -31.41 24.74
CA GLN A 382 -10.84 -30.09 25.21
C GLN A 382 -9.75 -29.06 24.91
N GLN A 383 -8.47 -29.43 25.01
CA GLN A 383 -7.34 -28.61 24.64
C GLN A 383 -7.27 -28.40 23.12
N GLN A 384 -7.52 -29.45 22.31
CA GLN A 384 -7.64 -29.34 20.86
C GLN A 384 -8.76 -28.35 20.45
N SER A 385 -9.94 -28.49 21.05
CA SER A 385 -11.06 -27.59 20.79
C SER A 385 -10.74 -26.13 21.13
N SER A 386 -10.08 -25.88 22.25
CA SER A 386 -9.67 -24.53 22.68
C SER A 386 -8.59 -23.95 21.75
N GLY A 387 -7.58 -24.76 21.39
CA GLY A 387 -6.54 -24.37 20.43
C GLY A 387 -7.10 -24.06 19.05
N ALA A 388 -8.07 -24.87 18.59
CA ALA A 388 -8.78 -24.65 17.32
C ALA A 388 -9.58 -23.34 17.34
N GLN A 389 -10.30 -23.03 18.41
CA GLN A 389 -11.03 -21.77 18.59
C GLN A 389 -10.08 -20.55 18.59
N GLN A 390 -8.92 -20.65 19.23
CA GLN A 390 -7.89 -19.61 19.22
C GLN A 390 -7.35 -19.41 17.80
N SER A 391 -7.00 -20.50 17.11
CA SER A 391 -6.52 -20.49 15.73
C SER A 391 -7.57 -19.91 14.78
N ALA A 392 -8.84 -20.29 14.89
CA ALA A 392 -9.94 -19.73 14.09
C ALA A 392 -10.06 -18.20 14.24
N THR A 393 -9.97 -17.71 15.48
CA THR A 393 -10.03 -16.27 15.76
C THR A 393 -8.85 -15.54 15.12
N SER A 394 -7.66 -16.10 15.20
CA SER A 394 -6.43 -15.56 14.63
C SER A 394 -6.47 -15.56 13.09
N VAL A 395 -6.93 -16.65 12.48
CA VAL A 395 -7.15 -16.72 11.01
C VAL A 395 -8.13 -15.65 10.56
N ALA A 396 -9.26 -15.47 11.22
CA ALA A 396 -10.23 -14.42 10.88
C ALA A 396 -9.67 -12.99 11.05
N GLN A 397 -8.75 -12.78 11.98
CA GLN A 397 -8.06 -11.49 12.13
C GLN A 397 -7.08 -11.25 10.97
N MET A 398 -6.31 -12.28 10.58
CA MET A 398 -5.41 -12.21 9.44
C MET A 398 -6.17 -12.00 8.11
N GLU A 399 -7.34 -12.63 7.91
CA GLU A 399 -8.21 -12.42 6.73
C GLU A 399 -8.65 -10.95 6.61
N ARG A 400 -9.04 -10.33 7.71
CA ARG A 400 -9.38 -8.90 7.74
C ARG A 400 -8.19 -8.03 7.38
N GLY A 401 -7.01 -8.33 7.95
CA GLY A 401 -5.78 -7.61 7.63
C GLY A 401 -5.40 -7.73 6.16
N ALA A 402 -5.46 -8.94 5.60
CA ALA A 402 -5.20 -9.20 4.19
C ALA A 402 -6.18 -8.45 3.27
N THR A 403 -7.47 -8.44 3.59
CA THR A 403 -8.49 -7.72 2.81
C THR A 403 -8.20 -6.21 2.76
N VAL A 404 -7.85 -5.61 3.90
CA VAL A 404 -7.52 -4.18 3.94
C VAL A 404 -6.23 -3.90 3.17
N THR A 405 -5.19 -4.74 3.33
CA THR A 405 -3.93 -4.61 2.59
C THR A 405 -4.16 -4.68 1.08
N GLN A 406 -4.96 -5.64 0.61
CA GLN A 406 -5.33 -5.77 -0.80
C GLN A 406 -6.04 -4.52 -1.33
N GLN A 407 -7.02 -4.01 -0.58
CA GLN A 407 -7.76 -2.80 -0.96
C GLN A 407 -6.84 -1.58 -1.05
N ARG A 408 -5.95 -1.38 -0.05
CA ARG A 408 -5.01 -0.24 -0.03
C ARG A 408 -3.96 -0.34 -1.13
N ALA A 409 -3.44 -1.53 -1.42
CA ALA A 409 -2.51 -1.74 -2.52
C ALA A 409 -3.17 -1.42 -3.88
N LYS A 410 -4.43 -1.84 -4.09
CA LYS A 410 -5.20 -1.51 -5.30
C LYS A 410 -5.44 0.00 -5.45
N GLU A 411 -5.87 0.67 -4.38
CA GLU A 411 -6.06 2.13 -4.38
C GLU A 411 -4.75 2.86 -4.69
N ALA A 412 -3.61 2.39 -4.13
CA ALA A 412 -2.30 2.95 -4.39
C ALA A 412 -1.87 2.77 -5.86
N LEU A 413 -2.19 1.64 -6.51
CA LEU A 413 -1.96 1.40 -7.93
C LEU A 413 -2.76 2.37 -8.80
N GLU A 414 -4.05 2.52 -8.55
CA GLU A 414 -4.93 3.46 -9.27
C GLU A 414 -4.43 4.91 -9.15
N ARG A 415 -4.00 5.31 -7.93
CA ARG A 415 -3.40 6.64 -7.71
C ARG A 415 -2.05 6.79 -8.40
N GLY A 416 -1.23 5.74 -8.40
CA GLY A 416 0.04 5.71 -9.12
C GLY A 416 -0.12 5.97 -10.62
N GLU A 417 -1.11 5.35 -11.27
CA GLU A 417 -1.43 5.58 -12.68
C GLU A 417 -1.87 7.04 -12.95
N ILE A 418 -2.72 7.59 -12.07
CA ILE A 418 -3.16 8.99 -12.17
C ILE A 418 -1.96 9.93 -12.06
N ILE A 419 -1.08 9.71 -11.07
CA ILE A 419 0.13 10.52 -10.86
C ILE A 419 1.05 10.43 -12.07
N THR A 420 1.30 9.22 -12.60
CA THR A 420 2.15 9.02 -13.78
C THR A 420 1.67 9.85 -14.96
N ARG A 421 0.36 9.85 -15.23
CA ARG A 421 -0.24 10.67 -16.28
C ARG A 421 -0.05 12.17 -16.01
N GLN A 422 -0.34 12.63 -14.80
CA GLN A 422 -0.22 14.05 -14.43
C GLN A 422 1.24 14.55 -14.51
N ILE A 423 2.22 13.73 -14.11
CA ILE A 423 3.64 14.06 -14.23
C ILE A 423 4.05 14.14 -15.69
N THR A 424 3.60 13.23 -16.54
CA THR A 424 3.87 13.26 -17.99
C THR A 424 3.28 14.51 -18.63
N GLU A 425 2.06 14.87 -18.30
CA GLU A 425 1.41 16.10 -18.77
C GLU A 425 2.12 17.36 -18.25
N SER A 426 2.54 17.37 -16.98
CA SER A 426 3.30 18.47 -16.38
C SER A 426 4.67 18.64 -17.04
N SER A 427 5.38 17.54 -17.31
CA SER A 427 6.67 17.58 -18.03
C SER A 427 6.53 18.16 -19.44
N ALA A 428 5.54 17.70 -20.20
CA ALA A 428 5.25 18.26 -21.53
C ALA A 428 4.86 19.74 -21.46
N GLY A 429 4.11 20.14 -20.42
CA GLY A 429 3.76 21.53 -20.18
C GLY A 429 4.97 22.41 -19.87
N VAL A 430 5.92 21.92 -19.06
CA VAL A 430 7.18 22.62 -18.77
C VAL A 430 8.04 22.77 -20.03
N ASP A 431 8.12 21.74 -20.87
CA ASP A 431 8.86 21.79 -22.13
C ASP A 431 8.25 22.84 -23.09
N GLN A 432 6.92 22.92 -23.16
CA GLN A 432 6.23 23.96 -23.92
C GLN A 432 6.49 25.36 -23.35
N LEU A 433 6.54 25.52 -22.03
CA LEU A 433 6.87 26.77 -21.36
C LEU A 433 8.31 27.19 -21.66
N ILE A 434 9.27 26.24 -21.63
CA ILE A 434 10.67 26.48 -22.03
C ILE A 434 10.73 26.98 -23.47
N ALA A 435 10.02 26.34 -24.40
CA ALA A 435 9.97 26.73 -25.80
C ALA A 435 9.38 28.15 -25.98
N GLY A 436 8.26 28.47 -25.30
CA GLY A 436 7.63 29.78 -25.37
C GLY A 436 8.49 30.90 -24.79
N VAL A 437 9.15 30.67 -23.65
CA VAL A 437 10.10 31.64 -23.07
C VAL A 437 11.32 31.82 -23.96
N SER A 438 11.84 30.74 -24.57
CA SER A 438 12.96 30.81 -25.53
C SER A 438 12.59 31.61 -26.78
N GLN A 439 11.38 31.44 -27.28
CA GLN A 439 10.87 32.24 -28.39
C GLN A 439 10.74 33.72 -28.01
N SER A 440 10.18 34.03 -26.83
CA SER A 440 10.12 35.40 -26.30
C SER A 440 11.52 36.01 -26.15
N LEU A 441 12.51 35.24 -25.73
CA LEU A 441 13.92 35.65 -25.65
C LEU A 441 14.48 36.02 -27.04
N GLU A 442 14.20 35.21 -28.06
CA GLU A 442 14.66 35.46 -29.44
C GLU A 442 14.07 36.75 -29.97
N GLU A 443 12.75 36.97 -29.80
CA GLU A 443 12.09 38.22 -30.23
C GLU A 443 12.60 39.45 -29.46
N THR A 444 12.87 39.31 -28.16
CA THR A 444 13.50 40.37 -27.34
C THR A 444 14.88 40.72 -27.87
N ASN A 445 15.71 39.76 -28.27
CA ASN A 445 17.02 39.99 -28.85
C ASN A 445 16.93 40.70 -30.22
N LYS A 446 16.02 40.29 -31.11
CA LYS A 446 15.74 40.97 -32.39
C LYS A 446 15.34 42.43 -32.18
N THR A 447 14.43 42.67 -31.25
CA THR A 447 13.97 44.00 -30.87
C THR A 447 15.11 44.87 -30.32
N ARG A 448 15.98 44.31 -29.48
CA ARG A 448 17.18 44.98 -28.98
C ARG A 448 18.11 45.43 -30.13
N ASP A 449 18.33 44.58 -31.13
CA ASP A 449 19.16 44.90 -32.28
C ASP A 449 18.53 46.03 -33.12
N GLN A 450 17.19 46.08 -33.25
CA GLN A 450 16.47 47.19 -33.90
C GLN A 450 16.59 48.49 -33.10
N VAL A 451 16.53 48.43 -31.74
CA VAL A 451 16.76 49.60 -30.86
C VAL A 451 18.19 50.14 -31.03
N ASN A 452 19.19 49.26 -31.16
CA ASN A 452 20.56 49.67 -31.45
C ASN A 452 20.69 50.36 -32.83
N ALA A 453 19.98 49.88 -33.86
CA ALA A 453 19.93 50.55 -35.18
C ALA A 453 19.28 51.93 -35.09
N LEU A 454 18.19 52.06 -34.31
CA LEU A 454 17.52 53.32 -34.02
C LEU A 454 18.44 54.35 -33.37
N GLU A 455 19.29 53.92 -32.41
CA GLU A 455 20.31 54.77 -31.78
C GLU A 455 21.28 55.35 -32.81
N GLN A 456 21.72 54.53 -33.77
CA GLN A 456 22.61 54.98 -34.86
C GLN A 456 21.96 56.05 -35.74
N VAL A 457 20.65 55.88 -36.07
CA VAL A 457 19.90 56.87 -36.86
C VAL A 457 19.78 58.17 -36.08
N SER A 458 19.42 58.14 -34.79
CA SER A 458 19.31 59.30 -33.93
C SER A 458 20.64 60.07 -33.81
N ARG A 459 21.78 59.37 -33.69
CA ARG A 459 23.13 60.00 -33.70
C ARG A 459 23.48 60.66 -35.04
N LYS A 460 23.00 60.14 -36.18
CA LYS A 460 23.15 60.81 -37.48
C LYS A 460 22.38 62.10 -37.55
N ILE A 461 21.15 62.11 -37.06
CA ILE A 461 20.33 63.33 -36.99
C ILE A 461 21.03 64.41 -36.18
N ASP A 462 21.55 64.07 -35.00
CA ASP A 462 22.28 64.96 -34.09
C ASP A 462 23.43 65.69 -34.84
N LYS A 463 24.25 64.97 -35.61
CA LYS A 463 25.32 65.53 -36.41
C LYS A 463 24.83 66.46 -37.49
N ILE A 464 23.69 66.15 -38.16
CA ILE A 464 23.14 67.04 -39.23
C ILE A 464 22.54 68.27 -38.57
N VAL A 465 21.92 68.20 -37.42
CA VAL A 465 21.41 69.32 -36.64
C VAL A 465 22.52 70.27 -36.24
N ASP A 466 23.66 69.77 -35.79
CA ASP A 466 24.87 70.58 -35.52
C ASP A 466 25.35 71.33 -36.77
N ALA A 467 25.31 70.70 -37.95
CA ALA A 467 25.64 71.36 -39.23
C ALA A 467 24.64 72.49 -39.57
N ILE A 468 23.33 72.24 -39.38
CA ILE A 468 22.29 73.31 -39.58
C ILE A 468 22.53 74.47 -38.64
N SER A 469 22.79 74.20 -37.35
CA SER A 469 23.08 75.25 -36.37
C SER A 469 24.31 76.08 -36.77
N THR A 470 25.35 75.43 -37.24
CA THR A 470 26.58 76.13 -37.78
C THR A 470 26.27 77.00 -38.99
N VAL A 471 25.51 76.44 -39.95
CA VAL A 471 25.05 77.20 -41.13
C VAL A 471 24.19 78.44 -40.75
N ALA A 472 23.29 78.27 -39.79
CA ALA A 472 22.43 79.36 -39.30
C ALA A 472 23.28 80.46 -38.63
N ILE A 473 24.30 80.14 -37.84
CA ILE A 473 25.22 81.11 -37.24
C ILE A 473 26.04 81.83 -38.35
N GLN A 474 26.57 81.09 -39.30
CA GLN A 474 27.30 81.68 -40.43
C GLN A 474 26.42 82.63 -41.27
N THR A 475 25.17 82.22 -41.54
CA THR A 475 24.18 83.05 -42.27
C THR A 475 23.85 84.33 -41.49
N ASN A 476 23.68 84.22 -40.15
CA ASN A 476 23.49 85.37 -39.27
C ASN A 476 24.66 86.35 -39.32
N MET A 477 25.91 85.83 -39.27
CA MET A 477 27.11 86.68 -39.37
C MET A 477 27.24 87.36 -40.73
N LEU A 478 26.94 86.65 -41.81
CA LEU A 478 26.92 87.23 -43.17
C LEU A 478 25.85 88.30 -43.34
N ALA A 479 24.66 88.10 -42.77
CA ALA A 479 23.59 89.09 -42.76
C ALA A 479 23.95 90.34 -41.97
N VAL A 480 24.65 90.17 -40.83
CA VAL A 480 25.22 91.33 -40.09
C VAL A 480 26.24 92.11 -40.94
N ASN A 481 27.18 91.38 -41.56
CA ASN A 481 28.18 91.97 -42.49
C ASN A 481 27.49 92.68 -43.65
N GLY A 482 26.44 92.05 -44.20
CA GLY A 482 25.60 92.67 -45.23
C GLY A 482 24.91 93.96 -44.76
N SER A 483 24.37 93.97 -43.54
CA SER A 483 23.79 95.17 -42.93
C SER A 483 24.80 96.31 -42.76
N ILE A 484 26.03 95.97 -42.34
CA ILE A 484 27.14 96.94 -42.17
C ILE A 484 27.51 97.54 -43.53
N GLU A 485 27.66 96.70 -44.55
CA GLU A 485 28.01 97.14 -45.88
C GLU A 485 26.87 98.00 -46.53
N ALA A 486 25.58 97.65 -46.25
CA ALA A 486 24.38 98.40 -46.65
C ALA A 486 24.40 99.82 -46.01
N ALA A 487 24.76 99.97 -44.79
CA ALA A 487 24.92 101.23 -44.09
C ALA A 487 26.05 102.07 -44.72
N ARG A 488 27.10 101.39 -45.14
CA ARG A 488 28.28 102.04 -45.81
C ARG A 488 27.98 102.53 -47.23
N ALA A 489 27.04 101.89 -47.94
CA ALA A 489 26.62 102.29 -49.32
C ALA A 489 25.58 103.45 -49.32
N GLY A 490 25.12 103.89 -48.16
CA GLY A 490 24.18 105.04 -48.03
C GLY A 490 22.85 104.83 -48.72
N GLU A 491 22.43 105.77 -49.54
CA GLU A 491 21.12 105.71 -50.25
C GLU A 491 20.99 104.44 -51.15
N PHE A 492 22.08 103.95 -51.75
CA PHE A 492 22.10 102.78 -52.60
C PHE A 492 21.97 101.48 -51.78
N GLY A 493 22.19 101.55 -50.48
CA GLY A 493 22.15 100.36 -49.57
C GLY A 493 20.79 100.16 -48.94
N LYS A 494 19.78 100.99 -49.03
CA LYS A 494 18.47 100.88 -48.32
C LYS A 494 17.74 99.58 -48.58
N GLY A 495 17.69 99.13 -49.86
CA GLY A 495 17.05 97.85 -50.22
C GLY A 495 17.79 96.63 -49.60
N PHE A 496 19.15 96.67 -49.58
CA PHE A 496 19.95 95.63 -48.99
C PHE A 496 19.86 95.56 -47.45
N MET A 497 19.62 96.67 -46.78
CA MET A 497 19.43 96.74 -45.35
C MET A 497 18.18 95.92 -44.93
N VAL A 498 17.08 96.05 -45.70
CA VAL A 498 15.84 95.28 -45.43
C VAL A 498 16.10 93.78 -45.59
N VAL A 499 16.67 93.39 -46.74
CA VAL A 499 16.96 91.96 -47.02
C VAL A 499 17.93 91.37 -46.04
N SER A 500 19.01 92.11 -45.65
CA SER A 500 19.94 91.62 -44.61
C SER A 500 19.29 91.48 -43.24
N THR A 501 18.33 92.39 -42.90
CA THR A 501 17.59 92.22 -41.61
C THR A 501 16.66 91.05 -41.67
N ASP A 502 15.98 90.76 -42.75
CA ASP A 502 15.12 89.59 -42.92
C ASP A 502 15.92 88.28 -42.88
N ILE A 503 17.06 88.22 -43.62
CA ILE A 503 17.98 87.08 -43.55
C ILE A 503 18.48 86.83 -42.13
N ARG A 504 18.81 87.89 -41.42
CA ARG A 504 19.24 87.80 -40.00
C ARG A 504 18.15 87.21 -39.13
N ASN A 505 16.90 87.64 -39.27
CA ASN A 505 15.79 87.11 -38.50
C ASN A 505 15.53 85.64 -38.82
N LEU A 506 15.54 85.28 -40.12
CA LEU A 506 15.40 83.86 -40.52
C LEU A 506 16.55 82.98 -40.07
N ALA A 507 17.79 83.51 -40.06
CA ALA A 507 18.95 82.78 -39.54
C ALA A 507 18.83 82.52 -38.01
N ARG A 508 18.33 83.54 -37.26
CA ARG A 508 18.04 83.38 -35.84
C ARG A 508 16.96 82.29 -35.57
N ASP A 509 15.85 82.37 -36.30
CA ASP A 509 14.74 81.44 -36.23
C ASP A 509 15.20 79.99 -36.60
N SER A 510 16.10 79.85 -37.60
CA SER A 510 16.72 78.55 -37.95
C SER A 510 17.58 78.04 -36.85
N SER A 511 18.40 78.89 -36.16
CA SER A 511 19.22 78.52 -35.07
C SER A 511 18.41 78.09 -33.85
N GLU A 512 17.33 78.79 -33.49
CA GLU A 512 16.42 78.38 -32.40
C GLU A 512 15.72 77.06 -32.69
N ASN A 513 15.28 76.84 -33.96
CA ASN A 513 14.69 75.57 -34.34
C ASN A 513 15.72 74.41 -34.30
N ALA A 514 16.96 74.62 -34.71
CA ALA A 514 18.03 73.63 -34.62
C ALA A 514 18.30 73.25 -33.17
N GLU A 515 18.31 74.23 -32.25
CA GLU A 515 18.46 73.91 -30.79
C GLU A 515 17.31 73.10 -30.25
N ARG A 516 16.06 73.45 -30.62
CA ARG A 516 14.87 72.65 -30.24
C ARG A 516 14.92 71.21 -30.78
N ILE A 517 15.39 71.02 -32.02
CA ILE A 517 15.58 69.67 -32.60
C ILE A 517 16.64 68.93 -31.80
N LYS A 518 17.75 69.57 -31.46
CA LYS A 518 18.85 68.96 -30.67
C LYS A 518 18.37 68.47 -29.30
N ASP A 519 17.57 69.28 -28.57
CA ASP A 519 16.99 68.87 -27.31
C ASP A 519 16.07 67.65 -27.46
N LEU A 520 15.22 67.62 -28.48
CA LEU A 520 14.36 66.48 -28.77
C LEU A 520 15.14 65.24 -29.17
N VAL A 521 16.19 65.37 -29.99
CA VAL A 521 17.10 64.27 -30.38
C VAL A 521 17.80 63.68 -29.15
N LYS A 522 18.27 64.54 -28.25
CA LYS A 522 18.84 64.11 -26.99
C LYS A 522 17.84 63.35 -26.15
N ALA A 523 16.60 63.84 -25.99
CA ALA A 523 15.54 63.12 -25.26
C ALA A 523 15.25 61.73 -25.89
N ILE A 524 15.23 61.64 -27.23
CA ILE A 524 15.13 60.34 -27.93
C ILE A 524 16.30 59.43 -27.58
N GLN A 525 17.54 59.89 -27.61
CA GLN A 525 18.74 59.11 -27.27
C GLN A 525 18.70 58.61 -25.84
N ASP A 526 18.35 59.47 -24.87
CA ASP A 526 18.25 59.09 -23.47
C ASP A 526 17.18 57.99 -23.26
N GLN A 527 16.05 58.10 -23.96
CA GLN A 527 14.97 57.11 -23.87
C GLN A 527 15.34 55.76 -24.55
N ILE A 528 16.04 55.80 -25.69
CA ILE A 528 16.62 54.61 -26.33
C ILE A 528 17.54 53.84 -25.36
N VAL A 529 18.39 54.53 -24.61
CA VAL A 529 19.28 53.92 -23.62
C VAL A 529 18.49 53.22 -22.55
N VAL A 530 17.39 53.81 -22.06
CA VAL A 530 16.54 53.15 -21.05
C VAL A 530 15.87 51.90 -21.61
N VAL A 531 15.25 51.98 -22.79
CA VAL A 531 14.58 50.82 -23.43
C VAL A 531 15.59 49.70 -23.70
N ARG A 532 16.79 50.03 -24.19
CA ARG A 532 17.85 49.05 -24.45
C ARG A 532 18.25 48.33 -23.17
N ARG A 533 18.49 49.06 -22.08
CA ARG A 533 18.81 48.46 -20.77
C ARG A 533 17.70 47.53 -20.30
N ASP A 534 16.45 47.92 -20.42
CA ASP A 534 15.31 47.11 -20.04
C ASP A 534 15.22 45.84 -20.86
N LEU A 535 15.48 45.86 -22.16
CA LEU A 535 15.54 44.70 -23.06
C LEU A 535 16.71 43.75 -22.69
N ASP A 536 17.88 44.30 -22.34
CA ASP A 536 19.03 43.51 -21.90
C ASP A 536 18.72 42.76 -20.57
N GLU A 537 18.11 43.42 -19.59
CA GLU A 537 17.70 42.81 -18.32
C GLU A 537 16.62 41.74 -18.55
N LEU A 538 15.65 41.98 -19.44
CA LEU A 538 14.63 41.00 -19.82
C LEU A 538 15.22 39.78 -20.51
N SER A 539 16.20 39.97 -21.39
CA SER A 539 16.92 38.86 -22.04
C SER A 539 17.64 37.98 -21.03
N LEU A 540 18.37 38.58 -20.06
CA LEU A 540 19.05 37.85 -18.99
C LEU A 540 18.05 37.10 -18.09
N ALA A 541 16.95 37.73 -17.72
CA ALA A 541 15.91 37.10 -16.90
C ALA A 541 15.28 35.91 -17.62
N ALA A 542 14.91 36.06 -18.90
CA ALA A 542 14.33 34.98 -19.70
C ALA A 542 15.30 33.78 -19.84
N ALA A 543 16.59 34.03 -20.10
CA ALA A 543 17.61 32.98 -20.18
C ALA A 543 17.74 32.23 -18.84
N SER A 544 17.71 32.94 -17.71
CA SER A 544 17.74 32.34 -16.37
C SER A 544 16.51 31.46 -16.11
N GLU A 545 15.31 31.91 -16.54
CA GLU A 545 14.10 31.11 -16.35
C GLU A 545 14.08 29.85 -17.23
N VAL A 546 14.65 29.89 -18.44
CA VAL A 546 14.83 28.68 -19.26
C VAL A 546 15.66 27.63 -18.50
N GLU A 547 16.80 28.01 -17.91
CA GLU A 547 17.64 27.07 -17.16
C GLU A 547 16.96 26.54 -15.88
N LYS A 548 16.24 27.37 -15.16
CA LYS A 548 15.46 26.92 -13.99
C LYS A 548 14.37 25.90 -14.39
N ASN A 549 13.65 26.15 -15.47
CA ASN A 549 12.60 25.25 -15.95
C ASN A 549 13.18 23.92 -16.49
N LYS A 550 14.39 23.89 -17.07
CA LYS A 550 15.08 22.64 -17.40
C LYS A 550 15.38 21.79 -16.17
N LEU A 551 15.77 22.42 -15.05
CA LEU A 551 15.94 21.70 -13.78
C LEU A 551 14.61 21.12 -13.27
N ILE A 552 13.49 21.82 -13.44
CA ILE A 552 12.16 21.30 -13.11
C ILE A 552 11.86 20.04 -13.94
N THR A 553 12.10 20.05 -15.25
CA THR A 553 11.92 18.86 -16.12
C THR A 553 12.79 17.70 -15.64
N THR A 554 14.06 17.93 -15.31
CA THR A 554 14.94 16.89 -14.77
C THR A 554 14.39 16.28 -13.46
N ASN A 555 13.92 17.10 -12.56
CA ASN A 555 13.34 16.64 -11.29
C ASN A 555 12.00 15.90 -11.49
N LEU A 556 11.20 16.25 -12.49
CA LEU A 556 9.98 15.51 -12.85
C LEU A 556 10.30 14.09 -13.34
N VAL A 557 11.42 13.88 -14.04
CA VAL A 557 11.91 12.53 -14.40
C VAL A 557 12.25 11.73 -13.14
N LEU A 558 12.94 12.32 -12.17
CA LEU A 558 13.24 11.64 -10.89
C LEU A 558 11.96 11.27 -10.13
N VAL A 559 10.94 12.14 -10.16
CA VAL A 559 9.63 11.83 -9.59
C VAL A 559 9.00 10.62 -10.29
N GLN A 560 9.11 10.52 -11.61
CA GLN A 560 8.56 9.40 -12.39
C GLN A 560 9.26 8.08 -12.05
N ASP A 561 10.59 8.08 -11.95
CA ASP A 561 11.38 6.89 -11.61
C ASP A 561 11.07 6.38 -10.20
N ASP A 562 11.05 7.27 -9.22
CA ASP A 562 10.71 6.90 -7.84
C ASP A 562 9.24 6.44 -7.70
N LEU A 563 8.31 7.03 -8.45
CA LEU A 563 6.92 6.58 -8.49
C LEU A 563 6.79 5.18 -9.07
N ALA A 564 7.57 4.83 -10.10
CA ALA A 564 7.58 3.48 -10.67
C ALA A 564 7.95 2.42 -9.61
N LEU A 565 8.87 2.73 -8.69
CA LEU A 565 9.20 1.84 -7.57
C LEU A 565 8.02 1.68 -6.60
N VAL A 566 7.29 2.76 -6.31
CA VAL A 566 6.08 2.71 -5.46
C VAL A 566 4.99 1.86 -6.12
N VAL A 567 4.76 2.02 -7.41
CA VAL A 567 3.78 1.23 -8.19
C VAL A 567 4.17 -0.25 -8.19
N THR A 568 5.42 -0.58 -8.49
CA THR A 568 5.93 -1.96 -8.48
C THR A 568 5.77 -2.60 -7.11
N GLY A 569 6.14 -1.90 -6.04
CA GLY A 569 5.98 -2.40 -4.66
C GLY A 569 4.51 -2.67 -4.30
N ASN A 570 3.58 -1.80 -4.72
CA ASN A 570 2.15 -2.05 -4.48
C ASN A 570 1.59 -3.22 -5.32
N GLN A 571 2.15 -3.49 -6.51
CA GLN A 571 1.82 -4.70 -7.27
C GLN A 571 2.31 -5.97 -6.58
N GLU A 572 3.50 -5.95 -6.00
CA GLU A 572 4.03 -7.06 -5.18
C GLU A 572 3.17 -7.30 -3.93
N LEU A 573 2.74 -6.21 -3.25
CA LEU A 573 1.81 -6.28 -2.13
C LEU A 573 0.48 -6.94 -2.51
N LEU A 574 -0.08 -6.60 -3.65
CA LEU A 574 -1.32 -7.20 -4.14
C LEU A 574 -1.16 -8.70 -4.35
N THR A 575 -0.11 -9.11 -5.07
CA THR A 575 0.19 -10.52 -5.34
C THR A 575 0.47 -11.31 -4.05
N GLY A 576 1.28 -10.75 -3.13
CA GLY A 576 1.57 -11.37 -1.85
C GLY A 576 0.33 -11.53 -0.97
N THR A 577 -0.57 -10.55 -1.01
CA THR A 577 -1.83 -10.62 -0.26
C THR A 577 -2.78 -11.68 -0.82
N GLU A 578 -2.84 -11.88 -2.13
CA GLU A 578 -3.59 -12.97 -2.76
C GLU A 578 -3.08 -14.35 -2.29
N GLN A 579 -1.76 -14.51 -2.19
CA GLN A 579 -1.16 -15.74 -1.62
C GLN A 579 -1.55 -15.93 -0.15
N ILE A 580 -1.51 -14.86 0.66
CA ILE A 580 -1.95 -14.90 2.06
C ILE A 580 -3.41 -15.38 2.16
N VAL A 581 -4.32 -14.82 1.37
CA VAL A 581 -5.74 -15.21 1.36
C VAL A 581 -5.92 -16.70 1.03
N GLN A 582 -5.15 -17.24 0.08
CA GLN A 582 -5.18 -18.66 -0.24
C GLN A 582 -4.72 -19.52 0.94
N MET A 583 -3.56 -19.20 1.54
CA MET A 583 -3.03 -19.93 2.70
C MET A 583 -3.95 -19.85 3.91
N LEU A 584 -4.63 -18.72 4.13
CA LEU A 584 -5.63 -18.56 5.17
C LEU A 584 -6.84 -19.48 4.94
N SER A 585 -7.26 -19.66 3.70
CA SER A 585 -8.33 -20.62 3.37
C SER A 585 -7.95 -22.05 3.68
N GLU A 586 -6.69 -22.44 3.43
CA GLU A 586 -6.15 -23.76 3.79
C GLU A 586 -6.08 -23.93 5.33
N SER A 587 -5.52 -22.95 6.03
CA SER A 587 -5.46 -22.97 7.50
C SER A 587 -6.85 -23.03 8.14
N ARG A 588 -7.85 -22.32 7.60
CA ARG A 588 -9.24 -22.38 8.07
C ARG A 588 -9.84 -23.78 7.93
N LYS A 589 -9.62 -24.45 6.79
CA LYS A 589 -10.06 -25.84 6.58
C LYS A 589 -9.42 -26.78 7.61
N GLY A 590 -8.11 -26.64 7.86
CA GLY A 590 -7.41 -27.41 8.89
C GLY A 590 -8.02 -27.20 10.28
N VAL A 591 -8.33 -25.96 10.66
CA VAL A 591 -8.99 -25.63 11.94
C VAL A 591 -10.41 -26.24 12.04
N GLU A 592 -11.17 -26.25 10.95
CA GLU A 592 -12.49 -26.90 10.89
C GLU A 592 -12.37 -28.42 11.08
N GLN A 593 -11.38 -29.08 10.44
CA GLN A 593 -11.10 -30.52 10.62
C GLN A 593 -10.71 -30.85 12.07
N ILE A 594 -9.80 -30.06 12.65
CA ILE A 594 -9.40 -30.24 14.06
C ILE A 594 -10.61 -30.10 14.99
N THR A 595 -11.48 -29.13 14.77
CA THR A 595 -12.69 -28.94 15.56
C THR A 595 -13.61 -30.16 15.46
N ALA A 596 -13.80 -30.71 14.27
CA ALA A 596 -14.62 -31.90 14.06
C ALA A 596 -13.99 -33.14 14.73
N ALA A 597 -12.69 -33.35 14.58
CA ALA A 597 -11.96 -34.45 15.23
C ALA A 597 -12.03 -34.38 16.76
N ALA A 598 -11.83 -33.20 17.35
CA ALA A 598 -11.95 -32.97 18.77
C ALA A 598 -13.37 -33.29 19.30
N GLN A 599 -14.41 -32.86 18.59
CA GLN A 599 -15.80 -33.12 18.94
C GLN A 599 -16.12 -34.63 18.84
N GLN A 600 -15.64 -35.29 17.81
CA GLN A 600 -15.80 -36.73 17.61
C GLN A 600 -15.10 -37.49 18.71
N SER A 601 -13.86 -37.14 19.06
CA SER A 601 -13.09 -37.71 20.14
C SER A 601 -13.77 -37.53 21.50
N ALA A 602 -14.33 -36.35 21.79
CA ALA A 602 -15.08 -36.09 23.01
C ALA A 602 -16.35 -36.97 23.11
N THR A 603 -17.07 -37.17 22.00
CA THR A 603 -18.27 -37.99 21.93
C THR A 603 -17.92 -39.47 22.13
N ALA A 604 -16.91 -39.98 21.43
CA ALA A 604 -16.45 -41.36 21.56
C ALA A 604 -15.90 -41.65 22.96
N SER A 605 -15.15 -40.69 23.56
CA SER A 605 -14.68 -40.79 24.95
C SER A 605 -15.84 -40.86 25.94
N GLY A 606 -16.92 -40.10 25.75
CA GLY A 606 -18.12 -40.19 26.59
C GLY A 606 -18.82 -41.55 26.50
N GLN A 607 -18.92 -42.13 25.28
CA GLN A 607 -19.46 -43.47 25.09
C GLN A 607 -18.56 -44.54 25.75
N ALA A 608 -17.26 -44.42 25.56
CA ALA A 608 -16.28 -45.34 26.18
C ALA A 608 -16.30 -45.24 27.72
N GLN A 609 -16.46 -44.05 28.31
CA GLN A 609 -16.62 -43.88 29.74
C GLN A 609 -17.83 -44.61 30.28
N GLN A 610 -18.96 -44.57 29.56
CA GLN A 610 -20.17 -45.29 29.93
C GLN A 610 -19.94 -46.82 29.88
N ALA A 611 -19.33 -47.33 28.83
CA ALA A 611 -19.01 -48.75 28.68
C ALA A 611 -18.03 -49.26 29.76
N ALA A 612 -16.97 -48.47 30.06
CA ALA A 612 -16.02 -48.82 31.13
C ALA A 612 -16.68 -48.84 32.53
N LYS A 613 -17.62 -47.89 32.77
CA LYS A 613 -18.38 -47.85 34.01
C LYS A 613 -19.34 -49.05 34.17
N GLU A 614 -20.02 -49.44 33.07
CA GLU A 614 -20.86 -50.63 33.03
C GLU A 614 -20.06 -51.92 33.26
N GLN A 615 -18.84 -52.03 32.68
CA GLN A 615 -17.93 -53.11 32.95
C GLN A 615 -17.49 -53.17 34.41
N GLY A 616 -17.12 -52.04 35.03
CA GLY A 616 -16.74 -52.01 36.45
C GLY A 616 -17.89 -52.52 37.33
N LYS A 617 -19.12 -52.09 37.05
CA LYS A 617 -20.31 -52.57 37.75
C LYS A 617 -20.54 -54.06 37.50
N GLY A 618 -20.41 -54.52 36.24
CA GLY A 618 -20.53 -55.95 35.91
C GLY A 618 -19.48 -56.78 36.63
N ALA A 619 -18.24 -56.31 36.74
CA ALA A 619 -17.17 -56.99 37.51
C ALA A 619 -17.50 -57.10 38.99
N GLU A 620 -18.11 -56.06 39.62
CA GLU A 620 -18.58 -56.14 41.00
C GLU A 620 -19.68 -57.21 41.19
N GLU A 621 -20.63 -57.29 40.24
CA GLU A 621 -21.73 -58.28 40.26
C GLU A 621 -21.17 -59.72 40.05
N LEU A 622 -20.17 -59.89 39.15
CA LEU A 622 -19.47 -61.13 38.92
C LEU A 622 -18.72 -61.55 40.17
N ALA A 623 -17.97 -60.65 40.84
CA ALA A 623 -17.27 -60.92 42.07
C ALA A 623 -18.21 -61.42 43.19
N ALA A 624 -19.38 -60.82 43.37
CA ALA A 624 -20.38 -61.23 44.32
C ALA A 624 -20.93 -62.66 44.04
N ALA A 625 -21.17 -62.99 42.76
CA ALA A 625 -21.59 -64.34 42.37
C ALA A 625 -20.51 -65.38 42.58
N ILE A 626 -19.24 -65.05 42.38
CA ILE A 626 -18.08 -65.92 42.65
C ILE A 626 -17.93 -66.20 44.15
N GLU A 627 -18.09 -65.16 45.00
CA GLU A 627 -18.08 -65.35 46.48
C GLU A 627 -19.15 -66.32 46.96
N GLU A 628 -20.36 -66.22 46.37
CA GLU A 628 -21.46 -67.13 46.64
C GLU A 628 -21.07 -68.56 46.23
N ILE A 629 -20.50 -68.78 45.06
CA ILE A 629 -20.03 -70.09 44.57
C ILE A 629 -18.93 -70.64 45.46
N ALA A 630 -17.92 -69.87 45.82
CA ALA A 630 -16.84 -70.25 46.71
C ALA A 630 -17.33 -70.67 48.12
N SER A 631 -18.28 -69.89 48.69
CA SER A 631 -18.94 -70.22 49.97
C SER A 631 -19.72 -71.52 49.91
N LEU A 632 -20.41 -71.79 48.77
CA LEU A 632 -21.10 -73.09 48.58
C LEU A 632 -20.14 -74.27 48.41
N ALA A 633 -19.00 -74.08 47.77
CA ALA A 633 -17.97 -75.09 47.64
C ALA A 633 -17.35 -75.45 49.00
N ASP A 634 -17.04 -74.44 49.85
CA ASP A 634 -16.57 -74.58 51.21
C ASP A 634 -17.56 -75.34 52.14
N GLU A 635 -18.86 -75.01 52.02
CA GLU A 635 -19.92 -75.71 52.77
C GLU A 635 -20.01 -77.20 52.37
N LEU A 636 -19.86 -77.51 51.08
CA LEU A 636 -19.86 -78.88 50.58
C LEU A 636 -18.59 -79.65 51.00
N GLN A 637 -17.42 -79.02 50.98
CA GLN A 637 -16.16 -79.62 51.41
C GLN A 637 -16.14 -79.87 52.89
N SER A 638 -16.70 -79.06 53.74
CA SER A 638 -16.82 -79.23 55.17
C SER A 638 -17.77 -80.38 55.62
N GLN A 639 -18.62 -80.85 54.68
CA GLN A 639 -19.63 -81.92 54.94
C GLN A 639 -19.27 -83.28 54.33
N SER A 640 -18.22 -83.37 53.51
CA SER A 640 -17.69 -84.57 52.92
C SER A 640 -16.70 -85.26 53.90
#